data_410b8ebc0476a26b84298e77a92a4e65
#
_entry.id   410b8ebc0476a26b84298e77a92a4e65
#
_cell.length_a   1.000
_cell.length_b   1.000
_cell.length_c   1.000
_cell.angle_alpha   90.00
_cell.angle_beta   90.00
_cell.angle_gamma   90.00
#
_symmetry.space_group_name_H-M   'P 1'
#
loop_
_entity.id
_entity.type
_entity.pdbx_description
1 polymer ?
#
loop_
_entity_poly.entity_id
_entity_poly.type
_entity_poly.pdbx_seq_one_letter_code
_entity_poly.pdbx_strand_id
1 'polypeptide(L)'
;YGAMAEIFARTTGFNKGLGGSMHTFFTPFGIMPNNAIVGGSGSIAAGAALYKKVNRKPGMVVANLGDGAMARGPVLEGMTFASMDQFNTLWEGDMKGGLPLMINVMDNQYAMGGQTRGETMGYTYPARLGAGFNPEAWHAERVDGYNPLAVIDAYRRKKALIEKKEGPCLLDVVTYRYSGHSPSDQDSYRTKEEKEAWMAQDCIVAFGKKLIEAGVASQADLDKIQADMKDVIFEMYKLAIDETVSPRMDLIHNQELLGDMMFSNGSVDSFGGDTKPDVNMPMEENPRVKQIAGKSRYYLDAAGKPVSKMKMYNIKDGLFEAIIDRFYKDSTLIAYGEENREWGGAFAVYRGLTEALPYHRLFNSPIAEAAIIGTAIGYAMCGGRVIPEIMYCDFLGCCGDEIFNQLPKWQAMSGNILKMPVVVRVSVGSKYGAQHSQDWTSLCCHIPGLKVVFPVTPYDAKGLMNTALQGTDPVIFFESQRIYDKGEEFHTEGVPTGYYEIPFGEPDIKREGKDVTFLTIGATLYRALEAAKQLKEKYGMEAEVIDARTLVPFNYEKVIESVKKTGRIIIAGDASARGSFLNDLAANIADLCFDYLDAAPVVLGSRNWITPCHELEEAFFPQPSWFLDAINEKIVPLKDYVPTTNMTAAQTILRSKKGV
;
A
#
# COMPACT_ATOMS: atom_id res chain seq x y z
N TYR A 1 18.02 25.64 8.53
CA TYR A 1 18.92 25.31 7.42
C TYR A 1 18.36 24.14 6.59
N GLY A 2 18.11 22.95 7.17
CA GLY A 2 17.68 21.76 6.42
C GLY A 2 16.42 21.95 5.59
N ALA A 3 15.42 22.71 6.04
CA ALA A 3 14.24 23.03 5.24
C ALA A 3 14.58 23.91 4.02
N MET A 4 15.47 24.88 4.20
CA MET A 4 15.93 25.74 3.10
C MET A 4 16.74 24.94 2.08
N ALA A 5 17.64 24.09 2.53
CA ALA A 5 18.44 23.20 1.68
C ALA A 5 17.55 22.23 0.89
N GLU A 6 16.45 21.74 1.49
CA GLU A 6 15.47 20.89 0.81
C GLU A 6 14.78 21.60 -0.35
N ILE A 7 14.37 22.86 -0.16
CA ILE A 7 13.76 23.69 -1.23
C ILE A 7 14.70 23.84 -2.43
N PHE A 8 16.01 23.93 -2.20
CA PHE A 8 17.02 24.02 -3.25
C PHE A 8 17.53 22.68 -3.77
N ALA A 9 16.86 21.57 -3.43
CA ALA A 9 17.22 20.20 -3.84
C ALA A 9 18.66 19.82 -3.44
N ARG A 10 19.05 20.14 -2.20
CA ARG A 10 20.39 19.87 -1.69
C ARG A 10 20.43 18.59 -0.85
N THR A 11 21.53 17.84 -0.91
CA THR A 11 21.69 16.58 -0.15
C THR A 11 21.67 16.79 1.37
N THR A 12 21.95 18.00 1.82
CA THR A 12 21.88 18.43 3.23
C THR A 12 20.48 18.84 3.68
N GLY A 13 19.49 18.81 2.76
CA GLY A 13 18.08 18.99 3.08
C GLY A 13 17.53 17.86 3.94
N PHE A 14 16.41 18.11 4.63
CA PHE A 14 15.77 17.13 5.52
C PHE A 14 15.43 15.81 4.82
N ASN A 15 15.12 15.86 3.54
CA ASN A 15 14.76 14.70 2.70
C ASN A 15 15.80 14.49 1.58
N LYS A 16 17.04 14.93 1.78
CA LYS A 16 18.14 14.86 0.80
C LYS A 16 17.85 15.59 -0.52
N GLY A 17 16.94 16.57 -0.51
CA GLY A 17 16.52 17.32 -1.69
C GLY A 17 15.45 16.63 -2.54
N LEU A 18 14.91 15.48 -2.11
CA LEU A 18 13.91 14.71 -2.85
C LEU A 18 12.46 15.15 -2.60
N GLY A 19 12.20 15.77 -1.46
CA GLY A 19 10.89 16.33 -1.13
C GLY A 19 10.63 17.69 -1.79
N GLY A 20 11.67 18.49 -2.04
CA GLY A 20 11.58 19.83 -2.57
C GLY A 20 10.70 20.74 -1.68
N SER A 21 10.06 21.75 -2.29
CA SER A 21 9.20 22.68 -1.55
C SER A 21 7.84 22.11 -1.14
N MET A 22 7.36 21.06 -1.83
CA MET A 22 6.02 20.52 -1.65
C MET A 22 5.95 19.42 -0.57
N HIS A 23 7.06 18.71 -0.30
CA HIS A 23 7.07 17.51 0.52
C HIS A 23 8.13 17.55 1.62
N THR A 24 8.58 18.75 2.01
CA THR A 24 9.52 18.91 3.12
C THR A 24 8.89 18.47 4.43
N PHE A 25 9.56 17.58 5.17
CA PHE A 25 9.16 17.14 6.49
C PHE A 25 10.36 16.72 7.34
N PHE A 26 10.16 16.62 8.63
CA PHE A 26 11.22 16.25 9.57
C PHE A 26 10.64 15.44 10.74
N THR A 27 10.60 14.14 10.60
CA THR A 27 10.01 13.20 11.57
C THR A 27 10.60 13.29 12.99
N PRO A 28 11.91 13.62 13.21
CA PRO A 28 12.44 13.81 14.55
C PRO A 28 11.72 14.89 15.37
N PHE A 29 11.13 15.90 14.71
CA PHE A 29 10.31 16.93 15.37
C PHE A 29 8.81 16.63 15.30
N GLY A 30 8.43 15.43 14.83
CA GLY A 30 7.03 15.08 14.66
C GLY A 30 6.36 15.80 13.49
N ILE A 31 7.14 16.41 12.58
CA ILE A 31 6.63 17.03 11.35
C ILE A 31 6.58 15.96 10.29
N MET A 32 5.35 15.52 9.99
CA MET A 32 5.06 14.50 8.99
C MET A 32 4.97 15.11 7.58
N PRO A 33 4.98 14.29 6.50
CA PRO A 33 5.01 14.79 5.15
C PRO A 33 3.88 15.75 4.79
N ASN A 34 4.23 16.86 4.17
CA ASN A 34 3.30 17.67 3.40
C ASN A 34 2.84 16.87 2.18
N ASN A 35 1.54 16.79 1.96
CA ASN A 35 0.96 15.95 0.91
C ASN A 35 0.36 16.82 -0.20
N ALA A 36 0.91 16.72 -1.42
CA ALA A 36 0.38 17.43 -2.57
C ALA A 36 -0.96 16.88 -3.08
N ILE A 37 -1.27 15.61 -2.74
CA ILE A 37 -2.58 15.05 -3.07
C ILE A 37 -3.59 15.59 -2.05
N VAL A 38 -4.48 16.43 -2.53
CA VAL A 38 -5.49 17.12 -1.72
C VAL A 38 -6.32 16.09 -0.95
N GLY A 39 -6.35 16.23 0.38
CA GLY A 39 -7.09 15.34 1.29
C GLY A 39 -6.38 14.03 1.65
N GLY A 40 -5.28 13.64 1.01
CA GLY A 40 -4.55 12.40 1.33
C GLY A 40 -4.02 12.36 2.78
N SER A 41 -3.78 13.50 3.39
CA SER A 41 -3.34 13.57 4.79
C SER A 41 -4.42 13.15 5.80
N GLY A 42 -5.70 13.10 5.44
CA GLY A 42 -6.80 12.78 6.36
C GLY A 42 -6.70 11.37 6.93
N SER A 43 -6.67 10.37 6.06
CA SER A 43 -6.53 8.96 6.44
C SER A 43 -5.14 8.66 7.00
N ILE A 44 -4.07 9.24 6.44
CA ILE A 44 -2.69 9.09 6.94
C ILE A 44 -2.58 9.57 8.39
N ALA A 45 -3.17 10.72 8.72
CA ALA A 45 -3.17 11.25 10.09
C ALA A 45 -3.93 10.35 11.07
N ALA A 46 -5.05 9.74 10.63
CA ALA A 46 -5.78 8.76 11.45
C ALA A 46 -4.89 7.54 11.75
N GLY A 47 -4.10 7.08 10.78
CA GLY A 47 -3.13 5.99 10.95
C GLY A 47 -2.00 6.36 11.92
N ALA A 48 -1.47 7.58 11.83
CA ALA A 48 -0.47 8.07 12.78
C ALA A 48 -1.03 8.15 14.22
N ALA A 49 -2.29 8.56 14.36
CA ALA A 49 -2.98 8.56 15.66
C ALA A 49 -3.23 7.15 16.19
N LEU A 50 -3.59 6.21 15.30
CA LEU A 50 -3.69 4.79 15.64
C LEU A 50 -2.36 4.24 16.15
N TYR A 51 -1.24 4.57 15.49
CA TYR A 51 0.09 4.18 15.95
C TYR A 51 0.37 4.66 17.38
N LYS A 52 0.10 5.96 17.65
CA LYS A 52 0.28 6.50 19.00
C LYS A 52 -0.55 5.75 20.05
N LYS A 53 -1.80 5.45 19.72
CA LYS A 53 -2.70 4.71 20.61
C LYS A 53 -2.21 3.29 20.88
N VAL A 54 -1.99 2.50 19.83
CA VAL A 54 -1.59 1.08 19.95
C VAL A 54 -0.23 0.92 20.61
N ASN A 55 0.71 1.81 20.32
CA ASN A 55 2.08 1.75 20.85
C ASN A 55 2.29 2.64 22.08
N ARG A 56 1.21 3.11 22.73
CA ARG A 56 1.25 3.89 23.99
C ARG A 56 2.17 5.13 23.91
N LYS A 57 2.20 5.79 22.73
CA LYS A 57 3.02 6.98 22.53
C LYS A 57 2.27 8.24 22.99
N PRO A 58 2.94 9.15 23.73
CA PRO A 58 2.29 10.37 24.20
C PRO A 58 1.99 11.37 23.08
N GLY A 59 1.16 12.36 23.39
CA GLY A 59 0.81 13.45 22.49
C GLY A 59 -0.33 13.12 21.53
N MET A 60 -0.60 14.04 20.63
CA MET A 60 -1.67 13.91 19.62
C MET A 60 -1.13 14.13 18.21
N VAL A 61 -1.91 13.73 17.22
CA VAL A 61 -1.68 14.03 15.81
C VAL A 61 -2.59 15.18 15.39
N VAL A 62 -2.04 16.16 14.68
CA VAL A 62 -2.79 17.27 14.09
C VAL A 62 -2.66 17.17 12.57
N ALA A 63 -3.79 17.05 11.88
CA ALA A 63 -3.87 17.10 10.43
C ALA A 63 -4.34 18.48 9.99
N ASN A 64 -3.49 19.26 9.31
CA ASN A 64 -3.88 20.53 8.72
C ASN A 64 -4.45 20.30 7.33
N LEU A 65 -5.72 20.59 7.11
CA LEU A 65 -6.43 20.42 5.84
C LEU A 65 -7.05 21.74 5.41
N GLY A 66 -7.08 22.02 4.12
CA GLY A 66 -7.90 23.13 3.59
C GLY A 66 -9.39 22.74 3.57
N ASP A 67 -10.26 23.76 3.64
CA ASP A 67 -11.71 23.57 3.54
C ASP A 67 -12.14 22.83 2.25
N GLY A 68 -11.52 23.12 1.12
CA GLY A 68 -11.73 22.39 -0.13
C GLY A 68 -11.31 20.92 -0.08
N ALA A 69 -10.38 20.55 0.79
CA ALA A 69 -9.96 19.17 0.97
C ALA A 69 -10.99 18.30 1.72
N MET A 70 -11.86 18.93 2.51
CA MET A 70 -12.85 18.22 3.33
C MET A 70 -13.90 17.46 2.54
N ALA A 71 -14.06 17.75 1.25
CA ALA A 71 -14.96 17.00 0.34
C ALA A 71 -14.34 15.73 -0.24
N ARG A 72 -13.06 15.45 0.02
CA ARG A 72 -12.38 14.27 -0.51
C ARG A 72 -12.80 12.98 0.21
N GLY A 73 -13.06 11.91 -0.58
CA GLY A 73 -13.39 10.59 -0.05
C GLY A 73 -12.44 10.11 1.06
N PRO A 74 -11.09 10.11 0.85
CA PRO A 74 -10.13 9.69 1.88
C PRO A 74 -10.21 10.48 3.20
N VAL A 75 -10.65 11.74 3.19
CA VAL A 75 -10.86 12.52 4.43
C VAL A 75 -12.09 12.00 5.17
N LEU A 76 -13.21 11.82 4.46
CA LEU A 76 -14.47 11.34 5.05
C LEU A 76 -14.35 9.90 5.55
N GLU A 77 -13.69 9.05 4.78
CA GLU A 77 -13.37 7.67 5.19
C GLU A 77 -12.43 7.65 6.40
N GLY A 78 -11.39 8.49 6.41
CA GLY A 78 -10.48 8.65 7.55
C GLY A 78 -11.19 9.16 8.81
N MET A 79 -12.16 10.06 8.66
CA MET A 79 -13.02 10.50 9.77
C MET A 79 -13.90 9.37 10.29
N THR A 80 -14.49 8.56 9.40
CA THR A 80 -15.27 7.38 9.77
C THR A 80 -14.41 6.38 10.54
N PHE A 81 -13.23 6.06 10.02
CA PHE A 81 -12.29 5.15 10.68
C PHE A 81 -11.88 5.68 12.07
N ALA A 82 -11.56 6.97 12.17
CA ALA A 82 -11.09 7.57 13.42
C ALA A 82 -12.15 7.60 14.53
N SER A 83 -13.44 7.52 14.17
CA SER A 83 -14.57 7.54 15.11
C SER A 83 -15.31 6.21 15.24
N MET A 84 -14.67 5.07 14.89
CA MET A 84 -15.28 3.76 15.08
C MET A 84 -15.67 3.52 16.53
N ASP A 85 -16.90 3.10 16.77
CA ASP A 85 -17.43 2.83 18.13
C ASP A 85 -16.63 1.77 18.88
N GLN A 86 -15.99 0.83 18.17
CA GLN A 86 -15.20 -0.22 18.79
C GLN A 86 -14.07 0.30 19.68
N PHE A 87 -13.53 1.49 19.43
CA PHE A 87 -12.51 2.09 20.29
C PHE A 87 -13.01 2.33 21.72
N ASN A 88 -14.31 2.59 21.88
CA ASN A 88 -14.96 2.84 23.16
C ASN A 88 -15.68 1.61 23.72
N THR A 89 -16.11 0.66 22.88
CA THR A 89 -16.99 -0.44 23.25
C THR A 89 -16.29 -1.81 23.32
N LEU A 90 -15.32 -2.06 22.42
CA LEU A 90 -14.68 -3.37 22.27
C LEU A 90 -13.20 -3.37 22.65
N TRP A 91 -12.52 -2.24 22.54
CA TRP A 91 -11.15 -2.14 23.00
C TRP A 91 -11.12 -2.00 24.53
N GLU A 92 -10.15 -2.67 25.16
CA GLU A 92 -10.13 -2.82 26.62
C GLU A 92 -8.92 -2.14 27.28
N GLY A 93 -8.99 -1.98 28.60
CA GLY A 93 -7.90 -1.47 29.42
C GLY A 93 -7.43 -0.07 28.98
N ASP A 94 -6.14 0.09 28.86
CA ASP A 94 -5.51 1.33 28.44
C ASP A 94 -5.72 1.64 26.94
N MET A 95 -6.19 0.67 26.15
CA MET A 95 -6.57 0.83 24.76
C MET A 95 -7.99 1.37 24.55
N LYS A 96 -8.84 1.40 25.58
CA LYS A 96 -10.19 1.96 25.49
C LYS A 96 -10.14 3.49 25.31
N GLY A 97 -11.05 4.02 24.50
CA GLY A 97 -11.22 5.45 24.22
C GLY A 97 -10.83 5.85 22.80
N GLY A 98 -11.16 7.07 22.41
CA GLY A 98 -10.98 7.60 21.05
C GLY A 98 -9.52 7.78 20.62
N LEU A 99 -9.32 8.01 19.32
CA LEU A 99 -7.99 8.28 18.76
C LEU A 99 -7.46 9.65 19.17
N PRO A 100 -6.15 9.81 19.42
CA PRO A 100 -5.52 11.08 19.70
C PRO A 100 -5.30 11.90 18.40
N LEU A 101 -6.38 12.21 17.70
CA LEU A 101 -6.41 12.93 16.43
C LEU A 101 -7.15 14.26 16.54
N MET A 102 -6.59 15.31 15.96
CA MET A 102 -7.27 16.56 15.68
C MET A 102 -7.15 16.91 14.21
N ILE A 103 -8.26 17.10 13.53
CA ILE A 103 -8.31 17.71 12.21
C ILE A 103 -8.44 19.22 12.39
N ASN A 104 -7.48 19.95 11.87
CA ASN A 104 -7.46 21.41 11.85
C ASN A 104 -7.76 21.88 10.42
N VAL A 105 -8.97 22.39 10.19
CA VAL A 105 -9.40 22.87 8.87
C VAL A 105 -9.03 24.33 8.73
N MET A 106 -8.16 24.65 7.78
CA MET A 106 -7.79 26.01 7.40
C MET A 106 -8.87 26.54 6.45
N ASP A 107 -9.98 27.06 7.02
CA ASP A 107 -11.16 27.53 6.30
C ASP A 107 -10.93 28.94 5.74
N ASN A 108 -10.34 29.02 4.56
CA ASN A 108 -10.14 30.27 3.84
C ASN A 108 -11.22 30.53 2.77
N GLN A 109 -12.20 29.65 2.65
CA GLN A 109 -13.35 29.69 1.74
C GLN A 109 -13.01 29.56 0.26
N TYR A 110 -11.78 29.18 -0.06
CA TYR A 110 -11.33 28.93 -1.44
C TYR A 110 -10.62 27.58 -1.55
N ALA A 111 -11.04 26.76 -2.52
CA ALA A 111 -10.31 25.55 -2.88
C ALA A 111 -9.01 25.92 -3.60
N MET A 112 -9.01 26.01 -4.91
CA MET A 112 -7.92 26.66 -5.67
C MET A 112 -8.34 28.11 -6.01
N GLY A 113 -9.14 28.28 -7.04
CA GLY A 113 -9.75 29.54 -7.44
C GLY A 113 -11.25 29.59 -7.21
N GLY A 114 -11.94 28.46 -7.08
CA GLY A 114 -13.37 28.39 -6.79
C GLY A 114 -13.68 28.56 -5.30
N GLN A 115 -14.79 29.22 -5.00
CA GLN A 115 -15.30 29.35 -3.64
C GLN A 115 -15.78 28.00 -3.13
N THR A 116 -15.43 27.66 -1.91
CA THR A 116 -15.96 26.46 -1.25
C THR A 116 -17.35 26.76 -0.70
N ARG A 117 -17.49 27.78 0.14
CA ARG A 117 -18.76 28.18 0.70
C ARG A 117 -19.61 28.93 -0.34
N GLY A 118 -20.81 28.42 -0.59
CA GLY A 118 -21.74 29.01 -1.53
C GLY A 118 -21.60 28.50 -2.99
N GLU A 119 -20.53 27.74 -3.28
CA GLU A 119 -20.32 27.17 -4.61
C GLU A 119 -20.12 25.65 -4.56
N THR A 120 -18.99 25.17 -4.02
CA THR A 120 -18.63 23.76 -4.11
C THR A 120 -18.84 22.97 -2.82
N MET A 121 -18.99 23.63 -1.67
CA MET A 121 -19.18 22.98 -0.37
C MET A 121 -20.64 22.58 -0.16
N GLY A 122 -20.92 21.30 0.05
CA GLY A 122 -22.25 20.75 0.30
C GLY A 122 -22.76 20.93 1.74
N TYR A 123 -21.96 21.52 2.63
CA TYR A 123 -22.27 21.82 4.04
C TYR A 123 -21.90 23.28 4.36
N THR A 124 -22.56 23.87 5.34
CA THR A 124 -22.40 25.31 5.62
C THR A 124 -21.02 25.64 6.21
N TYR A 125 -20.50 24.79 7.09
CA TYR A 125 -19.23 24.95 7.79
C TYR A 125 -18.54 23.59 7.97
N PRO A 126 -17.21 23.50 7.85
CA PRO A 126 -16.46 22.27 8.12
C PRO A 126 -16.73 21.66 9.50
N ALA A 127 -16.92 22.47 10.53
CA ALA A 127 -17.27 22.01 11.87
C ALA A 127 -18.54 21.14 11.92
N ARG A 128 -19.51 21.35 11.00
CA ARG A 128 -20.72 20.54 10.92
C ARG A 128 -20.47 19.11 10.47
N LEU A 129 -19.41 18.85 9.70
CA LEU A 129 -19.02 17.50 9.36
C LEU A 129 -18.68 16.70 10.63
N GLY A 130 -17.82 17.21 11.50
CA GLY A 130 -17.48 16.53 12.74
C GLY A 130 -18.71 16.21 13.60
N ALA A 131 -19.58 17.19 13.81
CA ALA A 131 -20.81 16.99 14.57
C ALA A 131 -21.80 16.03 13.89
N GLY A 132 -21.80 15.96 12.56
CA GLY A 132 -22.67 15.06 11.79
C GLY A 132 -22.18 13.62 11.75
N PHE A 133 -20.87 13.38 11.88
CA PHE A 133 -20.31 12.02 11.92
C PHE A 133 -20.63 11.33 13.25
N ASN A 134 -20.16 11.90 14.33
CA ASN A 134 -20.39 11.38 15.67
C ASN A 134 -20.17 12.50 16.68
N PRO A 135 -21.24 13.11 17.24
CA PRO A 135 -21.12 14.25 18.16
C PRO A 135 -20.41 13.90 19.48
N GLU A 136 -20.41 12.64 19.88
CA GLU A 136 -19.74 12.17 21.09
C GLU A 136 -18.25 11.87 20.87
N ALA A 137 -17.85 11.60 19.63
CA ALA A 137 -16.46 11.33 19.27
C ALA A 137 -15.77 12.52 18.59
N TRP A 138 -16.47 13.22 17.67
CA TRP A 138 -15.93 14.38 16.96
C TRP A 138 -16.36 15.68 17.66
N HIS A 139 -15.56 16.14 18.58
CA HIS A 139 -15.79 17.42 19.28
C HIS A 139 -15.42 18.59 18.36
N ALA A 140 -16.34 18.97 17.48
CA ALA A 140 -16.12 19.97 16.45
C ALA A 140 -16.41 21.39 16.98
N GLU A 141 -15.62 22.36 16.53
CA GLU A 141 -15.74 23.77 16.90
C GLU A 141 -15.23 24.67 15.78
N ARG A 142 -15.87 25.82 15.60
CA ARG A 142 -15.41 26.88 14.70
C ARG A 142 -14.75 27.99 15.51
N VAL A 143 -13.56 28.44 15.12
CA VAL A 143 -12.77 29.45 15.84
C VAL A 143 -12.28 30.55 14.89
N ASP A 144 -12.19 31.77 15.40
CA ASP A 144 -11.57 32.89 14.70
C ASP A 144 -10.04 32.70 14.61
N GLY A 145 -9.54 32.34 13.43
CA GLY A 145 -8.10 32.15 13.15
C GLY A 145 -7.30 33.46 13.15
N TYR A 146 -7.96 34.61 13.11
CA TYR A 146 -7.33 35.92 13.24
C TYR A 146 -7.12 36.37 14.71
N ASN A 147 -7.59 35.56 15.64
CA ASN A 147 -7.34 35.75 17.06
C ASN A 147 -6.44 34.63 17.61
N PRO A 148 -5.11 34.83 17.72
CA PRO A 148 -4.19 33.81 18.21
C PRO A 148 -4.56 33.26 19.60
N LEU A 149 -5.10 34.08 20.48
CA LEU A 149 -5.48 33.64 21.83
C LEU A 149 -6.71 32.73 21.79
N ALA A 150 -7.68 32.99 20.91
CA ALA A 150 -8.84 32.14 20.72
C ALA A 150 -8.42 30.75 20.15
N VAL A 151 -7.47 30.75 19.20
CA VAL A 151 -6.92 29.52 18.66
C VAL A 151 -6.17 28.71 19.73
N ILE A 152 -5.32 29.37 20.52
CA ILE A 152 -4.59 28.72 21.64
C ILE A 152 -5.58 28.12 22.65
N ASP A 153 -6.64 28.85 23.01
CA ASP A 153 -7.66 28.36 23.94
C ASP A 153 -8.41 27.14 23.36
N ALA A 154 -8.83 27.21 22.10
CA ALA A 154 -9.47 26.10 21.41
C ALA A 154 -8.57 24.85 21.39
N TYR A 155 -7.29 25.00 21.04
CA TYR A 155 -6.31 23.90 21.07
C TYR A 155 -6.15 23.30 22.48
N ARG A 156 -6.08 24.14 23.52
CA ARG A 156 -5.99 23.66 24.92
C ARG A 156 -7.20 22.81 25.29
N ARG A 157 -8.40 23.28 24.98
CA ARG A 157 -9.64 22.53 25.25
C ARG A 157 -9.70 21.20 24.49
N LYS A 158 -9.37 21.20 23.19
CA LYS A 158 -9.36 19.96 22.39
C LYS A 158 -8.27 18.99 22.84
N LYS A 159 -7.08 19.50 23.17
CA LYS A 159 -6.00 18.68 23.75
C LYS A 159 -6.46 18.00 25.04
N ALA A 160 -7.15 18.72 25.92
CA ALA A 160 -7.67 18.17 27.17
C ALA A 160 -8.69 17.03 26.94
N LEU A 161 -9.54 17.11 25.91
CA LEU A 161 -10.44 16.02 25.52
C LEU A 161 -9.64 14.80 25.00
N ILE A 162 -8.65 15.04 24.16
CA ILE A 162 -7.79 13.98 23.63
C ILE A 162 -7.00 13.26 24.75
N GLU A 163 -6.49 14.01 25.72
CA GLU A 163 -5.78 13.45 26.88
C GLU A 163 -6.69 12.61 27.77
N LYS A 164 -7.98 12.88 27.80
CA LYS A 164 -9.01 12.05 28.44
C LYS A 164 -9.45 10.86 27.58
N LYS A 165 -8.87 10.70 26.38
CA LYS A 165 -9.26 9.69 25.39
C LYS A 165 -10.69 9.86 24.85
N GLU A 166 -11.19 11.08 24.86
CA GLU A 166 -12.52 11.47 24.34
C GLU A 166 -12.45 11.97 22.88
N GLY A 167 -11.25 11.95 22.21
CA GLY A 167 -11.11 12.32 20.80
C GLY A 167 -11.79 11.33 19.84
N PRO A 168 -11.71 11.58 18.52
CA PRO A 168 -11.02 12.68 17.84
C PRO A 168 -11.72 14.04 17.93
N CYS A 169 -11.01 15.10 17.54
CA CYS A 169 -11.52 16.47 17.53
C CYS A 169 -11.37 17.12 16.15
N LEU A 170 -12.22 18.12 15.86
CA LEU A 170 -12.12 18.96 14.67
C LEU A 170 -12.15 20.44 15.03
N LEU A 171 -11.23 21.23 14.48
CA LEU A 171 -11.27 22.68 14.53
C LEU A 171 -11.47 23.24 13.13
N ASP A 172 -12.50 24.05 12.96
CA ASP A 172 -12.77 24.84 11.77
C ASP A 172 -12.21 26.25 12.01
N VAL A 173 -10.99 26.50 11.53
CA VAL A 173 -10.23 27.74 11.79
C VAL A 173 -10.44 28.70 10.62
N VAL A 174 -11.22 29.76 10.87
CA VAL A 174 -11.48 30.80 9.87
C VAL A 174 -10.22 31.58 9.58
N THR A 175 -9.78 31.58 8.35
CA THR A 175 -8.57 32.25 7.91
C THR A 175 -8.73 32.81 6.50
N TYR A 176 -7.67 33.38 5.94
CA TYR A 176 -7.66 33.89 4.58
C TYR A 176 -6.30 33.67 3.91
N ARG A 177 -6.29 33.51 2.59
CA ARG A 177 -5.08 33.40 1.77
C ARG A 177 -4.85 34.71 1.03
N TYR A 178 -3.80 35.48 1.39
CA TYR A 178 -3.52 36.79 0.80
C TYR A 178 -3.01 36.75 -0.65
N SER A 179 -2.33 35.70 -1.03
CA SER A 179 -1.81 35.50 -2.39
C SER A 179 -2.60 34.45 -3.15
N GLY A 180 -2.32 34.27 -4.43
CA GLY A 180 -2.91 33.19 -5.22
C GLY A 180 -2.61 31.79 -4.67
N HIS A 181 -3.27 30.79 -5.20
CA HIS A 181 -3.09 29.38 -4.78
C HIS A 181 -1.69 28.86 -5.06
N SER A 182 -1.07 29.30 -6.14
CA SER A 182 0.29 28.94 -6.56
C SER A 182 1.03 30.16 -7.06
N PRO A 183 2.36 30.09 -7.24
CA PRO A 183 3.14 31.20 -7.81
C PRO A 183 2.67 31.67 -9.20
N SER A 184 2.01 30.80 -9.97
CA SER A 184 1.45 31.13 -11.29
C SER A 184 0.02 31.63 -11.25
N ASP A 185 -0.64 31.62 -10.08
CA ASP A 185 -2.03 32.03 -9.92
C ASP A 185 -2.11 33.58 -9.78
N GLN A 186 -2.72 34.22 -10.77
CA GLN A 186 -2.88 35.68 -10.82
C GLN A 186 -3.99 36.20 -9.91
N ASP A 187 -4.71 35.31 -9.24
CA ASP A 187 -5.73 35.69 -8.24
C ASP A 187 -6.88 36.56 -8.79
N SER A 188 -7.26 36.34 -10.05
CA SER A 188 -8.29 37.13 -10.73
C SER A 188 -9.73 36.84 -10.28
N TYR A 189 -9.95 35.83 -9.47
CA TYR A 189 -11.26 35.39 -8.96
C TYR A 189 -11.67 36.12 -7.65
N ARG A 190 -10.81 36.96 -7.09
CA ARG A 190 -11.09 37.76 -5.87
C ARG A 190 -11.02 39.25 -6.16
N THR A 191 -11.88 40.03 -5.50
CA THR A 191 -11.85 41.48 -5.64
C THR A 191 -10.72 42.11 -4.82
N LYS A 192 -10.32 43.29 -5.21
CA LYS A 192 -9.33 44.08 -4.46
C LYS A 192 -9.86 44.45 -3.07
N GLU A 193 -11.14 44.85 -3.01
CA GLU A 193 -11.84 45.26 -1.79
C GLU A 193 -11.90 44.10 -0.78
N GLU A 194 -12.17 42.89 -1.23
CA GLU A 194 -12.15 41.72 -0.37
C GLU A 194 -10.75 41.49 0.24
N LYS A 195 -9.71 41.53 -0.59
CA LYS A 195 -8.35 41.36 -0.07
C LYS A 195 -7.91 42.44 0.89
N GLU A 196 -8.25 43.71 0.60
CA GLU A 196 -7.97 44.85 1.48
C GLU A 196 -8.70 44.73 2.83
N ALA A 197 -9.95 44.26 2.82
CA ALA A 197 -10.72 44.05 4.04
C ALA A 197 -10.09 42.98 4.96
N TRP A 198 -9.58 41.88 4.36
CA TRP A 198 -8.87 40.84 5.12
C TRP A 198 -7.48 41.30 5.58
N MET A 199 -6.72 41.99 4.73
CA MET A 199 -5.40 42.55 5.07
C MET A 199 -5.49 43.55 6.21
N ALA A 200 -6.56 44.36 6.27
CA ALA A 200 -6.77 45.30 7.35
C ALA A 200 -6.93 44.65 8.74
N GLN A 201 -7.25 43.36 8.76
CA GLN A 201 -7.40 42.53 9.95
C GLN A 201 -6.21 41.59 10.18
N ASP A 202 -5.07 41.78 9.49
CA ASP A 202 -3.90 40.91 9.60
C ASP A 202 -3.59 40.58 11.08
N CYS A 203 -3.61 39.28 11.40
CA CYS A 203 -3.51 38.82 12.79
C CYS A 203 -2.14 39.11 13.41
N ILE A 204 -1.06 39.14 12.62
CA ILE A 204 0.29 39.45 13.11
C ILE A 204 0.36 40.91 13.54
N VAL A 205 -0.12 41.82 12.66
CA VAL A 205 -0.15 43.26 12.93
C VAL A 205 -1.09 43.58 14.08
N ALA A 206 -2.30 43.02 14.06
CA ALA A 206 -3.31 43.25 15.11
C ALA A 206 -2.85 42.72 16.48
N PHE A 207 -2.21 41.55 16.52
CA PHE A 207 -1.70 40.97 17.76
C PHE A 207 -0.49 41.76 18.29
N GLY A 208 0.42 42.20 17.42
CA GLY A 208 1.53 43.07 17.79
C GLY A 208 1.05 44.35 18.49
N LYS A 209 0.01 45.04 17.96
CA LYS A 209 -0.62 46.20 18.62
C LYS A 209 -1.16 45.87 20.00
N LYS A 210 -1.86 44.75 20.15
CA LYS A 210 -2.40 44.30 21.46
C LYS A 210 -1.29 44.02 22.48
N LEU A 211 -0.15 43.47 22.06
CA LEU A 211 0.99 43.25 22.94
C LEU A 211 1.58 44.56 23.45
N ILE A 212 1.65 45.58 22.60
CA ILE A 212 2.12 46.93 22.98
C ILE A 212 1.13 47.58 23.93
N GLU A 213 -0.17 47.58 23.61
CA GLU A 213 -1.24 48.12 24.43
C GLU A 213 -1.30 47.47 25.82
N ALA A 214 -1.04 46.19 25.90
CA ALA A 214 -0.97 45.42 27.15
C ALA A 214 0.35 45.60 27.94
N GLY A 215 1.31 46.34 27.39
CA GLY A 215 2.62 46.55 28.01
C GLY A 215 3.51 45.29 28.06
N VAL A 216 3.22 44.31 27.24
CA VAL A 216 3.99 43.04 27.15
C VAL A 216 5.23 43.19 26.28
N ALA A 217 5.15 44.02 25.23
CA ALA A 217 6.26 44.34 24.34
C ALA A 217 6.21 45.81 23.92
N SER A 218 7.35 46.37 23.51
CA SER A 218 7.44 47.68 22.85
C SER A 218 7.53 47.48 21.31
N GLN A 219 7.30 48.54 20.55
CA GLN A 219 7.53 48.52 19.09
C GLN A 219 8.97 48.11 18.78
N ALA A 220 9.94 48.60 19.53
CA ALA A 220 11.35 48.30 19.36
C ALA A 220 11.65 46.80 19.56
N ASP A 221 10.95 46.11 20.47
CA ASP A 221 11.09 44.66 20.66
C ASP A 221 10.59 43.91 19.46
N LEU A 222 9.44 44.29 18.88
CA LEU A 222 8.86 43.66 17.70
C LEU A 222 9.75 43.89 16.47
N ASP A 223 10.24 45.10 16.27
CA ASP A 223 11.16 45.45 15.18
C ASP A 223 12.48 44.67 15.27
N LYS A 224 13.01 44.50 16.49
CA LYS A 224 14.19 43.71 16.76
C LYS A 224 13.97 42.22 16.38
N ILE A 225 12.87 41.61 16.83
CA ILE A 225 12.53 40.22 16.48
C ILE A 225 12.45 40.05 14.98
N GLN A 226 11.85 40.99 14.26
CA GLN A 226 11.73 40.92 12.82
C GLN A 226 13.11 41.02 12.12
N ALA A 227 13.99 41.90 12.60
CA ALA A 227 15.35 42.06 12.09
C ALA A 227 16.18 40.79 12.32
N ASP A 228 16.20 40.30 13.57
CA ASP A 228 16.93 39.08 13.95
C ASP A 228 16.49 37.87 13.09
N MET A 229 15.19 37.73 12.83
CA MET A 229 14.66 36.64 12.00
C MET A 229 15.06 36.77 10.52
N LYS A 230 15.10 37.99 9.97
CA LYS A 230 15.59 38.24 8.61
C LYS A 230 17.05 37.84 8.47
N ASP A 231 17.88 38.18 9.46
CA ASP A 231 19.30 37.83 9.46
C ASP A 231 19.51 36.31 9.52
N VAL A 232 18.78 35.63 10.40
CA VAL A 232 18.82 34.14 10.51
C VAL A 232 18.41 33.50 9.18
N ILE A 233 17.31 33.92 8.57
CA ILE A 233 16.85 33.38 7.29
C ILE A 233 17.88 33.61 6.19
N PHE A 234 18.48 34.79 6.15
CA PHE A 234 19.50 35.15 5.15
C PHE A 234 20.78 34.31 5.29
N GLU A 235 21.24 34.07 6.52
CA GLU A 235 22.38 33.18 6.76
C GLU A 235 22.07 31.72 6.36
N MET A 236 20.87 31.21 6.68
CA MET A 236 20.44 29.89 6.23
C MET A 236 20.36 29.79 4.70
N TYR A 237 19.88 30.85 4.03
CA TYR A 237 19.84 30.93 2.58
C TYR A 237 21.25 30.84 1.97
N LYS A 238 22.23 31.61 2.48
CA LYS A 238 23.63 31.55 2.00
C LYS A 238 24.20 30.16 2.10
N LEU A 239 24.02 29.49 3.25
CA LEU A 239 24.49 28.12 3.45
C LEU A 239 23.81 27.13 2.49
N ALA A 240 22.51 27.31 2.24
CA ALA A 240 21.74 26.40 1.37
C ALA A 240 22.08 26.52 -0.11
N ILE A 241 22.53 27.69 -0.58
CA ILE A 241 22.90 27.89 -1.99
C ILE A 241 24.38 27.61 -2.27
N ASP A 242 25.22 27.60 -1.24
CA ASP A 242 26.65 27.32 -1.37
C ASP A 242 26.87 25.83 -1.69
N GLU A 243 27.35 25.52 -2.87
CA GLU A 243 27.54 24.14 -3.33
C GLU A 243 28.66 23.40 -2.59
N THR A 244 29.57 24.12 -1.93
CA THR A 244 30.63 23.52 -1.12
C THR A 244 30.10 23.06 0.25
N VAL A 245 29.05 23.72 0.77
CA VAL A 245 28.37 23.39 2.03
C VAL A 245 27.17 22.48 1.78
N SER A 246 26.42 22.75 0.74
CA SER A 246 25.15 22.11 0.37
C SER A 246 25.20 21.62 -1.08
N PRO A 247 25.90 20.54 -1.39
CA PRO A 247 25.94 20.00 -2.75
C PRO A 247 24.59 19.42 -3.18
N ARG A 248 24.36 19.35 -4.48
CA ARG A 248 23.30 18.52 -5.07
C ARG A 248 23.76 17.08 -5.19
N MET A 249 22.81 16.16 -5.41
CA MET A 249 23.15 14.78 -5.78
C MET A 249 23.90 14.78 -7.12
N ASP A 250 24.96 14.00 -7.17
CA ASP A 250 25.72 13.79 -8.42
C ASP A 250 25.07 12.69 -9.27
N LEU A 251 24.03 13.05 -9.98
CA LEU A 251 23.33 12.14 -10.89
C LEU A 251 24.02 11.97 -12.25
N ILE A 252 25.09 12.75 -12.51
CA ILE A 252 25.88 12.63 -13.74
C ILE A 252 26.79 11.41 -13.65
N HIS A 253 27.47 11.24 -12.51
CA HIS A 253 28.41 10.13 -12.30
C HIS A 253 27.77 8.94 -11.59
N ASN A 254 26.61 9.12 -10.93
CA ASN A 254 25.89 8.06 -10.27
C ASN A 254 24.38 8.20 -10.52
N GLN A 255 23.94 7.66 -11.63
CA GLN A 255 22.55 7.73 -12.08
C GLN A 255 21.60 6.87 -11.23
N GLU A 256 22.13 5.83 -10.58
CA GLU A 256 21.34 4.87 -9.78
C GLU A 256 20.90 5.40 -8.41
N LEU A 257 21.50 6.53 -7.94
CA LEU A 257 21.21 7.08 -6.60
C LEU A 257 19.71 7.25 -6.29
N LEU A 258 18.90 7.62 -7.27
CA LEU A 258 17.46 7.77 -7.07
C LEU A 258 16.75 6.41 -6.99
N GLY A 259 17.18 5.46 -7.81
CA GLY A 259 16.68 4.08 -7.78
C GLY A 259 16.99 3.40 -6.45
N ASP A 260 18.20 3.58 -5.94
CA ASP A 260 18.65 3.02 -4.67
C ASP A 260 17.85 3.52 -3.45
N MET A 261 17.23 4.70 -3.57
CA MET A 261 16.39 5.25 -2.51
C MET A 261 14.92 4.82 -2.59
N MET A 262 14.53 4.13 -3.67
CA MET A 262 13.16 3.67 -3.85
C MET A 262 12.77 2.60 -2.83
N PHE A 263 13.71 1.71 -2.49
CA PHE A 263 13.53 0.67 -1.48
C PHE A 263 14.62 0.75 -0.41
N SER A 264 14.26 0.42 0.82
CA SER A 264 15.25 0.31 1.91
C SER A 264 15.93 -1.05 1.93
N ASN A 265 15.26 -2.08 1.42
CA ASN A 265 15.71 -3.48 1.42
C ASN A 265 16.20 -3.94 2.81
N GLY A 266 15.61 -3.37 3.87
CA GLY A 266 15.95 -3.68 5.24
C GLY A 266 15.20 -4.91 5.75
N SER A 267 15.73 -5.46 6.86
CA SER A 267 15.13 -6.58 7.59
C SER A 267 15.10 -6.21 9.08
N VAL A 268 13.92 -6.31 9.71
CA VAL A 268 13.69 -5.92 11.11
C VAL A 268 12.77 -6.93 11.78
N ASP A 269 13.24 -7.55 12.85
CA ASP A 269 12.44 -8.52 13.62
C ASP A 269 11.25 -7.86 14.32
N SER A 270 11.51 -6.75 15.01
CA SER A 270 10.48 -6.00 15.72
C SER A 270 10.78 -4.50 15.67
N PHE A 271 9.81 -3.72 15.20
CA PHE A 271 9.85 -2.26 15.27
C PHE A 271 9.64 -1.74 16.70
N GLY A 272 9.08 -2.56 17.57
CA GLY A 272 8.89 -2.24 19.00
C GLY A 272 10.12 -2.50 19.87
N GLY A 273 11.25 -2.95 19.29
CA GLY A 273 12.45 -3.34 20.04
C GLY A 273 12.13 -4.46 21.04
N ASP A 274 12.54 -4.27 22.29
CA ASP A 274 12.32 -5.25 23.38
C ASP A 274 10.90 -5.23 23.98
N THR A 275 10.00 -4.40 23.46
CA THR A 275 8.61 -4.36 23.93
C THR A 275 7.93 -5.69 23.64
N LYS A 276 7.40 -6.34 24.66
CA LYS A 276 6.67 -7.59 24.50
C LYS A 276 5.35 -7.37 23.76
N PRO A 277 5.03 -8.22 22.78
CA PRO A 277 3.74 -8.17 22.12
C PRO A 277 2.56 -8.45 23.06
N ASP A 278 1.48 -7.69 22.90
CA ASP A 278 0.22 -7.97 23.59
C ASP A 278 -0.46 -9.18 22.93
N VAL A 279 -0.60 -10.27 23.67
CA VAL A 279 -1.24 -11.50 23.24
C VAL A 279 -2.12 -12.06 24.38
N ASN A 280 -3.21 -12.74 24.01
CA ASN A 280 -4.19 -13.28 24.98
C ASN A 280 -3.78 -14.66 25.55
N MET A 281 -2.92 -15.41 24.83
CA MET A 281 -2.51 -16.76 25.21
C MET A 281 -1.13 -17.11 24.64
N PRO A 282 -0.45 -18.14 25.14
CA PRO A 282 0.73 -18.71 24.47
C PRO A 282 0.38 -19.26 23.08
N MET A 283 1.29 -19.11 22.11
CA MET A 283 1.04 -19.49 20.71
C MET A 283 0.71 -20.98 20.55
N GLU A 284 1.40 -21.84 21.31
CA GLU A 284 1.21 -23.29 21.32
C GLU A 284 -0.16 -23.73 21.90
N GLU A 285 -0.82 -22.85 22.63
CA GLU A 285 -2.17 -23.12 23.16
C GLU A 285 -3.27 -22.78 22.17
N ASN A 286 -2.96 -22.00 21.14
CA ASN A 286 -3.93 -21.58 20.13
C ASN A 286 -4.57 -22.77 19.42
N PRO A 287 -5.91 -22.87 19.34
CA PRO A 287 -6.61 -24.01 18.74
C PRO A 287 -6.22 -24.30 17.30
N ARG A 288 -6.00 -23.25 16.48
CA ARG A 288 -5.62 -23.43 15.07
C ARG A 288 -4.16 -23.86 14.92
N VAL A 289 -3.26 -23.35 15.76
CA VAL A 289 -1.87 -23.83 15.78
C VAL A 289 -1.84 -25.33 16.09
N LYS A 290 -2.59 -25.80 17.09
CA LYS A 290 -2.74 -27.23 17.42
C LYS A 290 -3.34 -28.03 16.26
N GLN A 291 -4.37 -27.48 15.61
CA GLN A 291 -4.98 -28.13 14.45
C GLN A 291 -3.98 -28.28 13.28
N ILE A 292 -3.22 -27.23 12.98
CA ILE A 292 -2.24 -27.23 11.89
C ILE A 292 -1.08 -28.19 12.19
N ALA A 293 -0.65 -28.27 13.45
CA ALA A 293 0.40 -29.20 13.86
C ALA A 293 0.06 -30.69 13.56
N GLY A 294 -1.24 -31.03 13.54
CA GLY A 294 -1.72 -32.38 13.20
C GLY A 294 -1.96 -32.63 11.70
N LYS A 295 -1.71 -31.65 10.82
CA LYS A 295 -1.93 -31.79 9.37
C LYS A 295 -0.71 -32.38 8.66
N SER A 296 -0.96 -33.14 7.58
CA SER A 296 0.08 -33.56 6.64
C SER A 296 0.59 -32.34 5.86
N ARG A 297 1.90 -32.13 5.88
CA ARG A 297 2.55 -31.01 5.20
C ARG A 297 2.92 -31.27 3.76
N TYR A 298 2.58 -32.46 3.25
CA TYR A 298 2.66 -32.88 1.87
C TYR A 298 1.31 -33.46 1.42
N TYR A 299 0.97 -33.34 0.15
CA TYR A 299 -0.35 -33.72 -0.37
C TYR A 299 -0.59 -35.22 -0.46
N LEU A 300 0.47 -36.05 -0.40
CA LEU A 300 0.40 -37.50 -0.34
C LEU A 300 0.74 -38.02 1.07
N ASP A 301 0.14 -39.12 1.44
CA ASP A 301 0.53 -39.89 2.62
C ASP A 301 1.73 -40.82 2.36
N ALA A 302 2.21 -41.53 3.36
CA ALA A 302 3.33 -42.47 3.24
C ALA A 302 3.06 -43.62 2.27
N ALA A 303 1.82 -43.90 1.91
CA ALA A 303 1.42 -44.91 0.93
C ALA A 303 1.24 -44.30 -0.49
N GLY A 304 1.57 -43.05 -0.68
CA GLY A 304 1.44 -42.32 -1.96
C GLY A 304 -0.01 -41.99 -2.35
N LYS A 305 -0.95 -42.00 -1.38
CA LYS A 305 -2.35 -41.63 -1.61
C LYS A 305 -2.61 -40.20 -1.25
N PRO A 306 -3.51 -39.49 -1.98
CA PRO A 306 -3.89 -38.12 -1.66
C PRO A 306 -4.48 -38.00 -0.25
N VAL A 307 -3.95 -37.09 0.54
CA VAL A 307 -4.47 -36.74 1.87
C VAL A 307 -5.79 -35.98 1.72
N SER A 308 -6.75 -36.25 2.59
CA SER A 308 -8.02 -35.52 2.56
C SER A 308 -7.82 -34.02 2.82
N LYS A 309 -8.64 -33.16 2.18
CA LYS A 309 -8.55 -31.69 2.31
C LYS A 309 -8.51 -31.20 3.77
N MET A 310 -9.24 -31.85 4.68
CA MET A 310 -9.29 -31.46 6.09
C MET A 310 -7.99 -31.76 6.85
N LYS A 311 -7.25 -32.79 6.42
CA LYS A 311 -5.99 -33.22 7.04
C LYS A 311 -4.75 -32.68 6.32
N MET A 312 -4.93 -31.98 5.23
CA MET A 312 -3.87 -31.45 4.39
C MET A 312 -3.54 -30.01 4.81
N TYR A 313 -2.26 -29.74 4.99
CA TYR A 313 -1.74 -28.38 5.14
C TYR A 313 -1.85 -27.65 3.80
N ASN A 314 -2.42 -26.45 3.80
CA ASN A 314 -2.72 -25.70 2.59
C ASN A 314 -2.16 -24.27 2.63
N ILE A 315 -2.36 -23.50 1.56
CA ILE A 315 -1.86 -22.12 1.42
C ILE A 315 -2.34 -21.24 2.60
N LYS A 316 -3.60 -21.36 3.03
CA LYS A 316 -4.11 -20.58 4.18
C LYS A 316 -3.38 -20.90 5.48
N ASP A 317 -2.99 -22.16 5.67
CA ASP A 317 -2.23 -22.57 6.84
C ASP A 317 -0.81 -22.00 6.82
N GLY A 318 -0.19 -21.94 5.63
CA GLY A 318 1.14 -21.32 5.44
C GLY A 318 1.14 -19.82 5.75
N LEU A 319 0.17 -19.10 5.23
CA LEU A 319 -0.02 -17.68 5.53
C LEU A 319 -0.27 -17.45 7.03
N PHE A 320 -1.17 -18.24 7.61
CA PHE A 320 -1.49 -18.14 9.04
C PHE A 320 -0.26 -18.38 9.93
N GLU A 321 0.54 -19.42 9.67
CA GLU A 321 1.75 -19.71 10.46
C GLU A 321 2.75 -18.54 10.40
N ALA A 322 2.96 -17.95 9.24
CA ALA A 322 3.86 -16.81 9.10
C ALA A 322 3.34 -15.56 9.84
N ILE A 323 2.04 -15.29 9.72
CA ILE A 323 1.42 -14.11 10.32
C ILE A 323 1.37 -14.23 11.85
N ILE A 324 0.93 -15.37 12.40
CA ILE A 324 0.86 -15.55 13.86
C ILE A 324 2.27 -15.50 14.48
N ASP A 325 3.28 -16.10 13.86
CA ASP A 325 4.67 -16.05 14.33
C ASP A 325 5.14 -14.58 14.46
N ARG A 326 4.84 -13.75 13.47
CA ARG A 326 5.21 -12.32 13.52
C ARG A 326 4.43 -11.55 14.58
N PHE A 327 3.17 -11.86 14.82
CA PHE A 327 2.40 -11.24 15.91
C PHE A 327 3.00 -11.51 17.30
N TYR A 328 3.63 -12.66 17.49
CA TYR A 328 4.31 -12.99 18.74
C TYR A 328 5.74 -12.43 18.87
N LYS A 329 6.29 -11.86 17.79
CA LYS A 329 7.64 -11.26 17.77
C LYS A 329 7.62 -9.74 17.73
N ASP A 330 6.73 -9.14 16.95
CA ASP A 330 6.67 -7.68 16.75
C ASP A 330 5.48 -7.07 17.49
N SER A 331 5.76 -6.31 18.54
CA SER A 331 4.74 -5.65 19.35
C SER A 331 3.98 -4.56 18.60
N THR A 332 4.54 -4.03 17.52
CA THR A 332 3.88 -2.99 16.70
C THR A 332 2.95 -3.54 15.64
N LEU A 333 3.04 -4.85 15.33
CA LEU A 333 2.25 -5.43 14.25
C LEU A 333 0.76 -5.37 14.57
N ILE A 334 0.00 -4.79 13.63
CA ILE A 334 -1.46 -4.83 13.60
C ILE A 334 -1.95 -5.36 12.26
N ALA A 335 -3.14 -5.94 12.25
CA ALA A 335 -3.84 -6.32 11.02
C ALA A 335 -5.28 -5.86 11.09
N TYR A 336 -5.80 -5.39 9.98
CA TYR A 336 -7.19 -4.99 9.84
C TYR A 336 -7.63 -4.92 8.38
N GLY A 337 -8.93 -4.88 8.19
CA GLY A 337 -9.65 -4.80 6.95
C GLY A 337 -11.11 -5.14 7.22
N GLU A 338 -11.88 -5.38 6.19
CA GLU A 338 -13.27 -5.77 6.32
C GLU A 338 -13.38 -7.21 6.85
N GLU A 339 -14.17 -7.42 7.91
CA GLU A 339 -14.45 -8.73 8.51
C GLU A 339 -13.19 -9.54 8.91
N ASN A 340 -12.10 -8.86 9.28
CA ASN A 340 -10.83 -9.55 9.57
C ASN A 340 -10.84 -10.32 10.87
N ARG A 341 -11.66 -9.91 11.85
CA ARG A 341 -11.64 -10.50 13.16
C ARG A 341 -12.51 -11.78 13.25
N GLU A 342 -13.82 -11.66 13.20
CA GLU A 342 -14.73 -12.77 13.46
C GLU A 342 -14.79 -13.78 12.31
N TRP A 343 -14.82 -13.31 11.07
CA TRP A 343 -14.75 -14.18 9.89
C TRP A 343 -13.33 -14.65 9.60
N GLY A 344 -12.33 -13.89 10.04
CA GLY A 344 -10.93 -14.17 9.79
C GLY A 344 -10.45 -13.65 8.44
N GLY A 345 -11.00 -12.55 7.98
CA GLY A 345 -10.79 -11.97 6.65
C GLY A 345 -11.66 -12.64 5.59
N ALA A 346 -11.63 -12.12 4.37
CA ALA A 346 -12.47 -12.54 3.25
C ALA A 346 -12.44 -14.06 2.99
N PHE A 347 -11.31 -14.71 3.22
CA PHE A 347 -11.09 -16.14 2.93
C PHE A 347 -10.55 -16.92 4.11
N ALA A 348 -10.82 -16.42 5.32
CA ALA A 348 -10.52 -17.10 6.59
C ALA A 348 -9.02 -17.38 6.83
N VAL A 349 -8.13 -16.56 6.28
CA VAL A 349 -6.69 -16.66 6.56
C VAL A 349 -6.40 -16.32 8.03
N TYR A 350 -7.07 -15.31 8.59
CA TYR A 350 -6.92 -14.90 9.99
C TYR A 350 -7.73 -15.71 11.00
N ARG A 351 -8.56 -16.67 10.55
CA ARG A 351 -9.33 -17.49 11.47
C ARG A 351 -8.42 -18.17 12.50
N GLY A 352 -8.70 -18.01 13.78
CA GLY A 352 -7.86 -18.48 14.90
C GLY A 352 -6.93 -17.41 15.49
N LEU A 353 -6.78 -16.24 14.86
CA LEU A 353 -6.05 -15.12 15.47
C LEU A 353 -6.88 -14.38 16.52
N THR A 354 -8.20 -14.42 16.43
CA THR A 354 -9.11 -13.73 17.35
C THR A 354 -8.92 -14.19 18.80
N GLU A 355 -8.64 -15.47 19.01
CA GLU A 355 -8.37 -16.05 20.32
C GLU A 355 -7.01 -15.60 20.86
N ALA A 356 -6.03 -15.45 19.98
CA ALA A 356 -4.65 -15.12 20.32
C ALA A 356 -4.43 -13.63 20.56
N LEU A 357 -5.20 -12.74 19.90
CA LEU A 357 -4.91 -11.32 19.81
C LEU A 357 -6.01 -10.45 20.41
N PRO A 358 -5.64 -9.42 21.19
CA PRO A 358 -6.59 -8.40 21.63
C PRO A 358 -7.09 -7.55 20.44
N TYR A 359 -8.20 -6.82 20.65
CA TYR A 359 -8.82 -6.01 19.61
C TYR A 359 -7.88 -4.99 18.96
N HIS A 360 -7.00 -4.36 19.72
CA HIS A 360 -6.10 -3.34 19.19
C HIS A 360 -4.99 -3.89 18.26
N ARG A 361 -4.87 -5.21 18.16
CA ARG A 361 -3.90 -5.86 17.26
C ARG A 361 -4.55 -6.50 16.04
N LEU A 362 -5.80 -6.95 16.16
CA LEU A 362 -6.60 -7.48 15.07
C LEU A 362 -8.01 -6.94 15.19
N PHE A 363 -8.49 -6.18 14.23
CA PHE A 363 -9.81 -5.55 14.27
C PHE A 363 -10.44 -5.38 12.89
N ASN A 364 -11.75 -5.14 12.86
CA ASN A 364 -12.47 -4.83 11.64
C ASN A 364 -12.39 -3.33 11.33
N SER A 365 -12.19 -2.98 10.06
CA SER A 365 -12.33 -1.62 9.56
C SER A 365 -13.77 -1.37 9.08
N PRO A 366 -14.17 -0.11 8.88
CA PRO A 366 -15.33 0.18 8.05
C PRO A 366 -15.07 -0.24 6.60
N ILE A 367 -16.12 -0.35 5.78
CA ILE A 367 -16.00 -0.48 4.32
C ILE A 367 -15.54 0.87 3.77
N ALA A 368 -14.22 1.05 3.68
CA ALA A 368 -13.58 2.32 3.37
C ALA A 368 -12.12 2.06 2.95
N GLU A 369 -11.91 1.60 1.72
CA GLU A 369 -10.62 1.08 1.26
C GLU A 369 -9.53 2.15 1.25
N ALA A 370 -9.87 3.41 0.93
CA ALA A 370 -8.91 4.51 1.00
C ALA A 370 -8.45 4.76 2.45
N ALA A 371 -9.35 4.62 3.44
CA ALA A 371 -8.96 4.69 4.85
C ALA A 371 -8.17 3.46 5.29
N ILE A 372 -8.51 2.26 4.82
CA ILE A 372 -7.76 1.03 5.14
C ILE A 372 -6.29 1.19 4.76
N ILE A 373 -6.01 1.61 3.53
CA ILE A 373 -4.62 1.77 3.07
C ILE A 373 -3.99 3.05 3.60
N GLY A 374 -4.71 4.19 3.60
CA GLY A 374 -4.19 5.46 4.09
C GLY A 374 -3.80 5.43 5.57
N THR A 375 -4.59 4.76 6.41
CA THR A 375 -4.25 4.56 7.83
C THR A 375 -3.06 3.60 8.00
N ALA A 376 -2.92 2.58 7.16
CA ALA A 376 -1.75 1.72 7.16
C ALA A 376 -0.46 2.48 6.84
N ILE A 377 -0.51 3.38 5.85
CA ILE A 377 0.60 4.26 5.50
C ILE A 377 0.98 5.14 6.71
N GLY A 378 0.01 5.81 7.32
CA GLY A 378 0.26 6.68 8.47
C GLY A 378 0.81 5.92 9.69
N TYR A 379 0.32 4.70 9.93
CA TYR A 379 0.84 3.82 10.98
C TYR A 379 2.30 3.42 10.72
N ALA A 380 2.61 3.02 9.49
CA ALA A 380 3.96 2.62 9.10
C ALA A 380 4.96 3.79 9.12
N MET A 381 4.57 4.98 8.69
CA MET A 381 5.41 6.19 8.77
C MET A 381 5.86 6.52 10.20
N CYS A 382 5.07 6.12 11.19
CA CYS A 382 5.41 6.30 12.61
C CYS A 382 6.29 5.19 13.18
N GLY A 383 6.64 4.18 12.39
CA GLY A 383 7.50 3.06 12.78
C GLY A 383 6.74 1.83 13.28
N GLY A 384 5.53 1.59 12.80
CA GLY A 384 4.77 0.37 13.06
C GLY A 384 4.69 -0.54 11.84
N ARG A 385 4.53 -1.84 12.05
CA ARG A 385 4.27 -2.82 10.99
C ARG A 385 2.77 -3.08 10.88
N VAL A 386 2.26 -3.21 9.65
CA VAL A 386 0.83 -3.35 9.44
C VAL A 386 0.50 -4.26 8.26
N ILE A 387 -0.54 -5.07 8.43
CA ILE A 387 -1.14 -5.89 7.37
C ILE A 387 -2.57 -5.40 7.14
N PRO A 388 -2.81 -4.46 6.24
CA PRO A 388 -4.15 -4.17 5.76
C PRO A 388 -4.59 -5.23 4.76
N GLU A 389 -5.88 -5.63 4.79
CA GLU A 389 -6.48 -6.53 3.82
C GLU A 389 -7.46 -5.77 2.92
N ILE A 390 -7.30 -5.92 1.61
CA ILE A 390 -8.29 -5.55 0.59
C ILE A 390 -8.93 -6.84 0.10
N MET A 391 -10.24 -6.95 0.27
CA MET A 391 -10.99 -8.19 0.09
C MET A 391 -10.83 -8.77 -1.32
N TYR A 392 -10.89 -7.91 -2.36
CA TYR A 392 -10.69 -8.27 -3.77
C TYR A 392 -9.78 -7.24 -4.46
N CYS A 393 -8.97 -7.69 -5.42
CA CYS A 393 -8.11 -6.77 -6.18
C CYS A 393 -8.91 -5.76 -7.01
N ASP A 394 -10.14 -6.07 -7.36
CA ASP A 394 -11.10 -5.16 -8.01
C ASP A 394 -11.33 -3.89 -7.16
N PHE A 395 -11.19 -3.97 -5.85
CA PHE A 395 -11.38 -2.86 -4.91
C PHE A 395 -10.14 -1.98 -4.73
N LEU A 396 -9.00 -2.34 -5.31
CA LEU A 396 -7.83 -1.45 -5.38
C LEU A 396 -8.15 -0.11 -6.06
N GLY A 397 -9.17 -0.09 -6.93
CA GLY A 397 -9.67 1.14 -7.52
C GLY A 397 -10.25 2.13 -6.51
N CYS A 398 -10.85 1.66 -5.41
CA CYS A 398 -11.41 2.49 -4.36
C CYS A 398 -10.32 3.19 -3.52
N CYS A 399 -9.13 2.61 -3.44
CA CYS A 399 -7.95 3.17 -2.76
C CYS A 399 -6.78 3.46 -3.72
N GLY A 400 -7.10 3.84 -4.96
CA GLY A 400 -6.11 4.01 -6.02
C GLY A 400 -5.03 5.04 -5.71
N ASP A 401 -5.36 6.17 -5.10
CA ASP A 401 -4.36 7.17 -4.68
C ASP A 401 -3.43 6.58 -3.62
N GLU A 402 -3.97 5.91 -2.63
CA GLU A 402 -3.22 5.33 -1.52
C GLU A 402 -2.24 4.25 -2.00
N ILE A 403 -2.66 3.40 -2.95
CA ILE A 403 -1.82 2.31 -3.51
C ILE A 403 -0.82 2.85 -4.54
N PHE A 404 -1.20 3.81 -5.40
CA PHE A 404 -0.37 4.20 -6.55
C PHE A 404 0.44 5.48 -6.32
N ASN A 405 0.05 6.33 -5.36
CA ASN A 405 0.72 7.59 -5.07
C ASN A 405 1.31 7.65 -3.66
N GLN A 406 0.58 7.19 -2.64
CA GLN A 406 0.99 7.40 -1.26
C GLN A 406 1.96 6.30 -0.79
N LEU A 407 1.52 5.04 -0.83
CA LEU A 407 2.29 3.90 -0.34
C LEU A 407 3.67 3.76 -1.02
N PRO A 408 3.80 3.84 -2.34
CA PRO A 408 5.07 3.59 -3.03
C PRO A 408 6.09 4.73 -2.93
N LYS A 409 5.65 5.97 -2.67
CA LYS A 409 6.50 7.15 -2.90
C LYS A 409 7.12 7.73 -1.65
N TRP A 410 6.48 7.64 -0.49
CA TRP A 410 6.95 8.33 0.71
C TRP A 410 8.35 7.90 1.16
N GLN A 411 8.71 6.63 0.97
CA GLN A 411 10.04 6.15 1.31
C GLN A 411 11.11 6.85 0.46
N ALA A 412 10.97 6.84 -0.86
CA ALA A 412 11.89 7.52 -1.78
C ALA A 412 11.91 9.04 -1.55
N MET A 413 10.72 9.67 -1.45
CA MET A 413 10.59 11.12 -1.24
C MET A 413 11.18 11.58 0.09
N SER A 414 11.34 10.68 1.05
CA SER A 414 12.04 10.95 2.31
C SER A 414 13.56 10.84 2.22
N GLY A 415 14.11 10.47 1.07
CA GLY A 415 15.52 10.09 0.97
C GLY A 415 15.82 8.80 1.75
N ASN A 416 14.86 7.89 1.80
CA ASN A 416 14.91 6.62 2.53
C ASN A 416 15.06 6.75 4.07
N ILE A 417 14.61 7.89 4.62
CA ILE A 417 14.55 8.09 6.08
C ILE A 417 13.35 7.33 6.66
N LEU A 418 12.20 7.40 6.00
CA LEU A 418 11.04 6.61 6.36
C LEU A 418 11.21 5.17 5.91
N LYS A 419 10.68 4.25 6.71
CA LYS A 419 10.42 2.86 6.33
C LYS A 419 8.93 2.68 6.12
N MET A 420 8.55 1.75 5.23
CA MET A 420 7.15 1.52 4.89
C MET A 420 6.80 0.03 5.01
N PRO A 421 6.87 -0.56 6.22
CA PRO A 421 6.63 -1.99 6.45
C PRO A 421 5.12 -2.32 6.40
N VAL A 422 4.52 -2.13 5.23
CA VAL A 422 3.12 -2.39 4.94
C VAL A 422 3.02 -3.60 4.02
N VAL A 423 2.32 -4.64 4.46
CA VAL A 423 2.03 -5.82 3.63
C VAL A 423 0.54 -5.82 3.32
N VAL A 424 0.17 -5.33 2.14
CA VAL A 424 -1.22 -5.30 1.68
C VAL A 424 -1.58 -6.68 1.17
N ARG A 425 -2.44 -7.39 1.88
CA ARG A 425 -3.00 -8.66 1.41
C ARG A 425 -4.17 -8.38 0.47
N VAL A 426 -4.13 -8.97 -0.71
CA VAL A 426 -5.14 -8.74 -1.75
C VAL A 426 -5.54 -10.06 -2.39
N SER A 427 -6.83 -10.40 -2.40
CA SER A 427 -7.27 -11.60 -3.10
C SER A 427 -7.52 -11.35 -4.58
N VAL A 428 -7.07 -12.28 -5.42
CA VAL A 428 -7.45 -12.36 -6.83
C VAL A 428 -8.67 -13.25 -6.95
N GLY A 429 -9.76 -12.69 -7.47
CA GLY A 429 -11.08 -13.30 -7.43
C GLY A 429 -11.29 -14.43 -8.42
N SER A 430 -12.35 -15.17 -8.19
CA SER A 430 -12.88 -16.22 -9.05
C SER A 430 -14.32 -16.51 -8.63
N LYS A 431 -15.18 -16.81 -9.58
CA LYS A 431 -16.57 -17.24 -9.36
C LYS A 431 -17.57 -16.14 -8.97
N TYR A 432 -17.17 -14.90 -8.91
CA TYR A 432 -17.99 -13.79 -8.44
C TYR A 432 -18.31 -12.75 -9.53
N GLY A 433 -18.00 -13.04 -10.81
CA GLY A 433 -18.31 -12.19 -11.95
C GLY A 433 -17.42 -10.95 -12.07
N ALA A 434 -17.88 -9.98 -12.84
CA ALA A 434 -17.08 -8.90 -13.40
C ALA A 434 -16.34 -8.02 -12.40
N GLN A 435 -16.91 -7.76 -11.23
CA GLN A 435 -16.40 -6.80 -10.25
C GLN A 435 -15.70 -7.46 -9.04
N HIS A 436 -15.50 -8.79 -9.06
CA HIS A 436 -14.90 -9.54 -7.96
C HIS A 436 -13.97 -10.67 -8.43
N SER A 437 -13.67 -10.75 -9.73
CA SER A 437 -12.92 -11.88 -10.29
C SER A 437 -11.84 -11.47 -11.27
N GLN A 438 -11.36 -10.23 -11.19
CA GLN A 438 -10.28 -9.75 -12.04
C GLN A 438 -8.92 -10.05 -11.41
N ASP A 439 -7.88 -9.94 -12.23
CA ASP A 439 -6.47 -9.97 -11.82
C ASP A 439 -5.82 -8.65 -12.24
N TRP A 440 -5.54 -7.78 -11.26
CA TRP A 440 -4.92 -6.49 -11.47
C TRP A 440 -3.45 -6.45 -10.99
N THR A 441 -2.79 -7.60 -10.91
CA THR A 441 -1.35 -7.69 -10.57
C THR A 441 -0.51 -6.76 -11.44
N SER A 442 -0.82 -6.66 -12.73
CA SER A 442 -0.10 -5.83 -13.69
C SER A 442 -0.15 -4.33 -13.36
N LEU A 443 -1.24 -3.83 -12.78
CA LEU A 443 -1.32 -2.43 -12.35
C LEU A 443 -0.31 -2.14 -11.24
N CYS A 444 -0.19 -3.04 -10.28
CA CYS A 444 0.78 -2.88 -9.18
C CYS A 444 2.22 -3.03 -9.67
N CYS A 445 2.49 -3.92 -10.63
CA CYS A 445 3.83 -4.07 -11.22
C CYS A 445 4.29 -2.82 -11.98
N HIS A 446 3.35 -2.04 -12.52
CA HIS A 446 3.65 -0.81 -13.25
C HIS A 446 4.08 0.36 -12.33
N ILE A 447 3.81 0.28 -11.04
CA ILE A 447 4.05 1.39 -10.10
C ILE A 447 5.42 1.25 -9.43
N PRO A 448 6.41 2.13 -9.73
CA PRO A 448 7.68 2.15 -9.03
C PRO A 448 7.48 2.36 -7.51
N GLY A 449 8.23 1.62 -6.70
CA GLY A 449 8.17 1.72 -5.24
C GLY A 449 7.27 0.67 -4.56
N LEU A 450 6.63 -0.23 -5.31
CA LEU A 450 5.91 -1.39 -4.77
C LEU A 450 6.69 -2.67 -5.05
N LYS A 451 6.80 -3.54 -4.05
CA LYS A 451 7.14 -4.96 -4.26
C LYS A 451 5.85 -5.74 -4.49
N VAL A 452 5.87 -6.69 -5.43
CA VAL A 452 4.68 -7.45 -5.82
C VAL A 452 4.97 -8.94 -5.75
N VAL A 453 4.17 -9.66 -4.97
CA VAL A 453 4.38 -11.06 -4.61
C VAL A 453 3.09 -11.85 -4.85
N PHE A 454 3.21 -13.05 -5.43
CA PHE A 454 2.06 -13.90 -5.73
C PHE A 454 2.40 -15.39 -5.53
N PRO A 455 2.42 -15.93 -4.29
CA PRO A 455 2.69 -17.35 -4.04
C PRO A 455 1.55 -18.23 -4.53
N VAL A 456 1.89 -19.46 -4.94
CA VAL A 456 0.92 -20.43 -5.43
C VAL A 456 1.02 -21.81 -4.77
N THR A 457 1.96 -22.01 -3.87
CA THR A 457 2.10 -23.24 -3.06
C THR A 457 2.12 -22.90 -1.57
N PRO A 458 1.81 -23.85 -0.67
CA PRO A 458 1.91 -23.63 0.78
C PRO A 458 3.32 -23.30 1.24
N TYR A 459 4.34 -23.91 0.63
CA TYR A 459 5.75 -23.61 0.91
C TYR A 459 6.07 -22.15 0.55
N ASP A 460 5.72 -21.73 -0.66
CA ASP A 460 5.98 -20.37 -1.12
C ASP A 460 5.18 -19.34 -0.31
N ALA A 461 3.92 -19.65 0.02
CA ALA A 461 3.07 -18.74 0.79
C ALA A 461 3.64 -18.44 2.19
N LYS A 462 4.12 -19.47 2.90
CA LYS A 462 4.74 -19.28 4.21
C LYS A 462 6.07 -18.53 4.11
N GLY A 463 6.95 -18.97 3.22
CA GLY A 463 8.30 -18.38 3.11
C GLY A 463 8.29 -16.94 2.61
N LEU A 464 7.48 -16.63 1.58
CA LEU A 464 7.35 -15.26 1.05
C LEU A 464 6.62 -14.32 2.02
N MET A 465 5.62 -14.80 2.79
CA MET A 465 4.97 -14.00 3.83
C MET A 465 5.94 -13.69 4.97
N ASN A 466 6.80 -14.63 5.36
CA ASN A 466 7.86 -14.36 6.35
C ASN A 466 8.81 -13.26 5.84
N THR A 467 9.25 -13.34 4.59
CA THR A 467 10.10 -12.31 3.96
C THR A 467 9.40 -10.95 3.91
N ALA A 468 8.13 -10.91 3.51
CA ALA A 468 7.34 -9.69 3.48
C ALA A 468 7.23 -9.05 4.88
N LEU A 469 6.94 -9.87 5.90
CA LEU A 469 6.77 -9.41 7.28
C LEU A 469 8.09 -9.11 8.00
N GLN A 470 9.22 -9.58 7.49
CA GLN A 470 10.55 -9.22 7.97
C GLN A 470 11.03 -7.91 7.33
N GLY A 471 10.55 -7.62 6.12
CA GLY A 471 10.96 -6.48 5.31
C GLY A 471 10.52 -5.13 5.87
N THR A 472 11.12 -4.08 5.29
CA THR A 472 10.88 -2.67 5.64
C THR A 472 10.26 -1.88 4.48
N ASP A 473 9.93 -2.53 3.37
CA ASP A 473 9.40 -1.93 2.15
C ASP A 473 7.92 -2.31 1.95
N PRO A 474 7.15 -1.53 1.17
CA PRO A 474 5.77 -1.86 0.90
C PRO A 474 5.65 -3.07 -0.04
N VAL A 475 4.79 -4.01 0.32
CA VAL A 475 4.53 -5.23 -0.44
C VAL A 475 3.05 -5.35 -0.75
N ILE A 476 2.70 -5.55 -2.01
CA ILE A 476 1.38 -6.02 -2.44
C ILE A 476 1.46 -7.54 -2.56
N PHE A 477 0.76 -8.23 -1.67
CA PHE A 477 0.79 -9.68 -1.55
C PHE A 477 -0.50 -10.27 -2.09
N PHE A 478 -0.45 -10.73 -3.35
CA PHE A 478 -1.60 -11.32 -4.03
C PHE A 478 -1.83 -12.77 -3.62
N GLU A 479 -3.10 -13.15 -3.49
CA GLU A 479 -3.54 -14.47 -3.09
C GLU A 479 -4.70 -14.91 -3.99
N SER A 480 -4.60 -16.07 -4.64
CA SER A 480 -5.68 -16.53 -5.53
C SER A 480 -6.70 -17.38 -4.81
N GLN A 481 -7.97 -17.03 -4.94
CA GLN A 481 -9.10 -17.77 -4.38
C GLN A 481 -9.22 -19.20 -4.91
N ARG A 482 -8.71 -19.46 -6.12
CA ARG A 482 -8.78 -20.79 -6.76
C ARG A 482 -7.93 -21.83 -6.06
N ILE A 483 -6.92 -21.42 -5.31
CA ILE A 483 -5.87 -22.30 -4.82
C ILE A 483 -5.66 -22.28 -3.30
N TYR A 484 -6.43 -21.52 -2.55
CA TYR A 484 -6.28 -21.47 -1.08
C TYR A 484 -6.29 -22.85 -0.40
N ASP A 485 -7.02 -23.81 -0.96
CA ASP A 485 -7.13 -25.18 -0.42
C ASP A 485 -6.11 -26.17 -1.03
N LYS A 486 -5.19 -25.67 -1.85
CA LYS A 486 -4.11 -26.51 -2.41
C LYS A 486 -3.10 -26.91 -1.33
N GLY A 487 -2.70 -28.19 -1.37
CA GLY A 487 -1.61 -28.73 -0.56
C GLY A 487 -0.26 -28.55 -1.24
N GLU A 488 0.82 -28.91 -0.54
CA GLU A 488 2.17 -28.89 -1.09
C GLU A 488 2.39 -30.11 -2.00
N GLU A 489 2.69 -29.86 -3.26
CA GLU A 489 2.85 -30.89 -4.30
C GLU A 489 4.32 -31.00 -4.77
N PHE A 490 5.18 -30.03 -4.48
CA PHE A 490 6.52 -29.89 -5.06
C PHE A 490 7.66 -30.25 -4.11
N HIS A 491 7.51 -29.91 -2.83
CA HIS A 491 8.49 -30.23 -1.80
C HIS A 491 8.10 -31.55 -1.12
N THR A 492 8.70 -32.66 -1.54
CA THR A 492 8.35 -34.01 -1.09
C THR A 492 8.53 -34.25 0.42
N GLU A 493 9.43 -33.48 1.06
CA GLU A 493 9.60 -33.48 2.51
C GLU A 493 8.50 -32.68 3.25
N GLY A 494 7.63 -32.02 2.49
CA GLY A 494 6.58 -31.16 2.98
C GLY A 494 7.05 -29.77 3.42
N VAL A 495 6.09 -28.92 3.80
CA VAL A 495 6.38 -27.56 4.28
C VAL A 495 7.05 -27.62 5.66
N PRO A 496 8.23 -26.99 5.87
CA PRO A 496 8.89 -26.98 7.18
C PRO A 496 8.02 -26.41 8.31
N THR A 497 8.12 -27.00 9.51
CA THR A 497 7.44 -26.47 10.70
C THR A 497 8.11 -25.21 11.24
N GLY A 498 9.44 -25.10 11.11
CA GLY A 498 10.23 -23.95 11.55
C GLY A 498 10.02 -22.71 10.68
N TYR A 499 10.65 -21.60 11.11
CA TYR A 499 10.72 -20.36 10.37
C TYR A 499 11.70 -20.52 9.19
N TYR A 500 11.34 -19.99 8.04
CA TYR A 500 12.22 -19.80 6.88
C TYR A 500 11.72 -18.67 6.00
N GLU A 501 12.60 -18.11 5.23
CA GLU A 501 12.32 -17.03 4.27
C GLU A 501 12.62 -17.51 2.84
N ILE A 502 11.89 -16.95 1.88
CA ILE A 502 12.18 -17.09 0.45
C ILE A 502 12.51 -15.68 -0.07
N PRO A 503 13.71 -15.45 -0.61
CA PRO A 503 14.09 -14.17 -1.18
C PRO A 503 13.12 -13.74 -2.29
N PHE A 504 12.78 -12.44 -2.32
CA PHE A 504 12.03 -11.89 -3.44
C PHE A 504 12.90 -11.85 -4.70
N GLY A 505 12.27 -12.04 -5.83
CA GLY A 505 12.90 -12.02 -7.13
C GLY A 505 13.22 -13.40 -7.72
N GLU A 506 13.14 -14.47 -6.93
CA GLU A 506 13.61 -15.81 -7.33
C GLU A 506 12.45 -16.68 -7.85
N PRO A 507 12.32 -16.86 -9.20
CA PRO A 507 11.43 -17.85 -9.78
C PRO A 507 11.78 -19.28 -9.36
N ASP A 508 10.81 -20.20 -9.42
CA ASP A 508 10.99 -21.60 -9.03
C ASP A 508 10.57 -22.59 -10.12
N ILE A 509 11.43 -23.57 -10.38
CA ILE A 509 11.13 -24.65 -11.34
C ILE A 509 10.24 -25.67 -10.63
N LYS A 510 8.96 -25.70 -10.99
CA LYS A 510 7.98 -26.64 -10.44
C LYS A 510 7.94 -27.97 -11.20
N ARG A 511 8.45 -27.99 -12.41
CA ARG A 511 8.60 -29.18 -13.24
C ARG A 511 9.77 -29.01 -14.19
N GLU A 512 10.67 -29.98 -14.22
CA GLU A 512 11.76 -30.05 -15.21
C GLU A 512 11.23 -30.43 -16.58
N GLY A 513 11.84 -29.85 -17.62
CA GLY A 513 11.55 -30.14 -19.03
C GLY A 513 12.68 -29.70 -19.94
N LYS A 514 12.57 -30.00 -21.25
CA LYS A 514 13.64 -29.74 -22.23
C LYS A 514 13.16 -29.22 -23.59
N ASP A 515 11.85 -29.24 -23.85
CA ASP A 515 11.32 -28.96 -25.18
C ASP A 515 10.62 -27.61 -25.30
N VAL A 516 10.05 -27.11 -24.20
CA VAL A 516 9.39 -25.78 -24.11
C VAL A 516 9.37 -25.30 -22.67
N THR A 517 9.50 -24.00 -22.44
CA THR A 517 9.38 -23.35 -21.12
C THR A 517 7.97 -22.77 -20.96
N PHE A 518 7.32 -23.03 -19.80
CA PHE A 518 6.11 -22.35 -19.37
C PHE A 518 6.46 -21.50 -18.15
N LEU A 519 6.46 -20.18 -18.29
CA LEU A 519 6.58 -19.25 -17.18
C LEU A 519 5.17 -18.84 -16.74
N THR A 520 4.83 -19.05 -15.47
CA THR A 520 3.47 -18.85 -14.95
C THR A 520 3.41 -17.81 -13.84
N ILE A 521 2.29 -17.08 -13.76
CA ILE A 521 1.94 -16.17 -12.68
C ILE A 521 0.61 -16.64 -12.06
N GLY A 522 0.60 -16.75 -10.73
CA GLY A 522 -0.61 -17.08 -9.97
C GLY A 522 -1.17 -18.46 -10.25
N ALA A 523 -2.47 -18.64 -10.08
CA ALA A 523 -3.15 -19.94 -10.15
C ALA A 523 -3.03 -20.64 -11.51
N THR A 524 -2.60 -19.94 -12.56
CA THR A 524 -2.36 -20.50 -13.89
C THR A 524 -1.29 -21.60 -13.90
N LEU A 525 -0.40 -21.64 -12.88
CA LEU A 525 0.56 -22.74 -12.68
C LEU A 525 -0.08 -24.11 -12.82
N TYR A 526 -1.19 -24.36 -12.14
CA TYR A 526 -1.82 -25.69 -12.12
C TYR A 526 -2.40 -26.10 -13.48
N ARG A 527 -2.85 -25.12 -14.28
CA ARG A 527 -3.30 -25.36 -15.66
C ARG A 527 -2.13 -25.61 -16.59
N ALA A 528 -1.01 -24.91 -16.40
CA ALA A 528 0.23 -25.17 -17.13
C ALA A 528 0.80 -26.56 -16.86
N LEU A 529 0.75 -27.02 -15.61
CA LEU A 529 1.16 -28.38 -15.23
C LEU A 529 0.29 -29.44 -15.89
N GLU A 530 -1.03 -29.24 -15.94
CA GLU A 530 -1.95 -30.13 -16.65
C GLU A 530 -1.67 -30.14 -18.18
N ALA A 531 -1.42 -28.97 -18.77
CA ALA A 531 -1.01 -28.85 -20.16
C ALA A 531 0.32 -29.59 -20.43
N ALA A 532 1.30 -29.42 -19.54
CA ALA A 532 2.61 -30.10 -19.63
C ALA A 532 2.47 -31.64 -19.55
N LYS A 533 1.55 -32.11 -18.69
CA LYS A 533 1.22 -33.54 -18.61
C LYS A 533 0.62 -34.06 -19.94
N GLN A 534 -0.40 -33.38 -20.45
CA GLN A 534 -1.03 -33.75 -21.73
C GLN A 534 -0.05 -33.71 -22.91
N LEU A 535 0.85 -32.71 -22.92
CA LEU A 535 1.88 -32.56 -23.94
C LEU A 535 2.84 -33.73 -23.92
N LYS A 536 3.29 -34.18 -22.74
CA LYS A 536 4.15 -35.36 -22.59
C LYS A 536 3.44 -36.63 -23.01
N GLU A 537 2.22 -36.88 -22.52
CA GLU A 537 1.49 -38.13 -22.75
C GLU A 537 1.08 -38.31 -24.21
N LYS A 538 0.68 -37.24 -24.92
CA LYS A 538 0.16 -37.30 -26.27
C LYS A 538 1.22 -37.09 -27.36
N TYR A 539 2.21 -36.24 -27.08
CA TYR A 539 3.17 -35.76 -28.09
C TYR A 539 4.62 -36.03 -27.73
N GLY A 540 4.90 -36.60 -26.55
CA GLY A 540 6.27 -36.89 -26.08
C GLY A 540 7.12 -35.65 -25.78
N MET A 541 6.54 -34.44 -25.77
CA MET A 541 7.23 -33.18 -25.47
C MET A 541 7.21 -32.89 -23.96
N GLU A 542 8.34 -32.47 -23.42
CA GLU A 542 8.51 -32.17 -22.00
C GLU A 542 8.61 -30.66 -21.75
N ALA A 543 7.56 -30.09 -21.19
CA ALA A 543 7.57 -28.70 -20.77
C ALA A 543 8.26 -28.53 -19.40
N GLU A 544 9.18 -27.58 -19.33
CA GLU A 544 9.67 -27.02 -18.07
C GLU A 544 8.69 -25.96 -17.55
N VAL A 545 8.21 -26.12 -16.34
CA VAL A 545 7.22 -25.17 -15.77
C VAL A 545 7.85 -24.41 -14.63
N ILE A 546 7.91 -23.10 -14.78
CA ILE A 546 8.50 -22.15 -13.84
C ILE A 546 7.37 -21.30 -13.25
N ASP A 547 7.33 -21.19 -11.94
CA ASP A 547 6.49 -20.24 -11.20
C ASP A 547 7.27 -18.95 -10.91
N ALA A 548 6.72 -17.82 -11.28
CA ALA A 548 7.35 -16.52 -11.05
C ALA A 548 7.47 -16.18 -9.56
N ARG A 549 6.52 -16.59 -8.71
CA ARG A 549 6.44 -16.32 -7.25
C ARG A 549 6.37 -14.84 -6.88
N THR A 550 7.31 -14.05 -7.41
CA THR A 550 7.42 -12.61 -7.20
C THR A 550 7.52 -11.91 -8.55
N LEU A 551 6.87 -10.78 -8.67
CA LEU A 551 6.81 -10.03 -9.92
C LEU A 551 7.70 -8.79 -9.88
N VAL A 552 7.82 -8.16 -8.71
CA VAL A 552 8.70 -7.03 -8.46
C VAL A 552 9.37 -7.24 -7.10
N PRO A 553 10.69 -7.43 -7.05
CA PRO A 553 11.63 -7.61 -8.17
C PRO A 553 11.44 -8.96 -8.89
N PHE A 554 12.04 -9.12 -10.08
CA PHE A 554 12.05 -10.36 -10.83
C PHE A 554 13.45 -10.65 -11.39
N ASN A 555 14.01 -11.83 -11.07
CA ASN A 555 15.30 -12.30 -11.58
C ASN A 555 15.09 -13.18 -12.81
N TYR A 556 15.62 -12.77 -13.94
CA TYR A 556 15.46 -13.47 -15.22
C TYR A 556 16.40 -14.67 -15.39
N GLU A 557 17.46 -14.86 -14.58
CA GLU A 557 18.51 -15.84 -14.82
C GLU A 557 17.98 -17.26 -15.04
N LYS A 558 17.13 -17.76 -14.14
CA LYS A 558 16.54 -19.12 -14.28
C LYS A 558 15.68 -19.26 -15.54
N VAL A 559 14.98 -18.20 -15.92
CA VAL A 559 14.17 -18.21 -17.14
C VAL A 559 15.05 -18.20 -18.38
N ILE A 560 16.13 -17.42 -18.38
CA ILE A 560 17.13 -17.38 -19.44
C ILE A 560 17.77 -18.75 -19.61
N GLU A 561 18.19 -19.43 -18.54
CA GLU A 561 18.76 -20.78 -18.58
C GLU A 561 17.77 -21.79 -19.15
N SER A 562 16.50 -21.70 -18.74
CA SER A 562 15.45 -22.57 -19.29
C SER A 562 15.23 -22.32 -20.79
N VAL A 563 15.16 -21.05 -21.21
CA VAL A 563 15.01 -20.71 -22.64
C VAL A 563 16.23 -21.15 -23.47
N LYS A 564 17.45 -20.99 -22.95
CA LYS A 564 18.66 -21.54 -23.61
C LYS A 564 18.59 -23.04 -23.84
N LYS A 565 17.97 -23.78 -22.93
CA LYS A 565 17.77 -25.21 -23.01
C LYS A 565 16.66 -25.62 -23.99
N THR A 566 15.55 -24.89 -23.97
CA THR A 566 14.30 -25.26 -24.67
C THR A 566 14.08 -24.54 -26.00
N GLY A 567 14.69 -23.38 -26.22
CA GLY A 567 14.49 -22.52 -27.39
C GLY A 567 13.11 -21.86 -27.49
N ARG A 568 12.19 -22.12 -26.56
CA ARG A 568 10.76 -21.81 -26.71
C ARG A 568 10.11 -21.44 -25.37
N ILE A 569 9.26 -20.41 -25.35
CA ILE A 569 8.62 -20.02 -24.12
C ILE A 569 7.15 -19.58 -24.31
N ILE A 570 6.31 -20.00 -23.37
CA ILE A 570 4.94 -19.49 -23.16
C ILE A 570 4.90 -18.82 -21.79
N ILE A 571 4.43 -17.59 -21.73
CA ILE A 571 4.25 -16.82 -20.50
C ILE A 571 2.76 -16.72 -20.22
N ALA A 572 2.30 -17.20 -19.07
CA ALA A 572 0.87 -17.37 -18.79
C ALA A 572 0.46 -16.85 -17.42
N GLY A 573 -0.72 -16.23 -17.34
CA GLY A 573 -1.32 -15.73 -16.10
C GLY A 573 -2.80 -15.40 -16.26
N ASP A 574 -3.49 -15.14 -15.16
CA ASP A 574 -4.92 -14.82 -15.16
C ASP A 574 -5.21 -13.33 -15.48
N ALA A 575 -4.20 -12.46 -15.48
CA ALA A 575 -4.35 -11.08 -15.91
C ALA A 575 -4.74 -10.97 -17.39
N SER A 576 -5.46 -9.92 -17.76
CA SER A 576 -5.75 -9.62 -19.18
C SER A 576 -4.44 -9.53 -19.96
N ALA A 577 -4.38 -10.19 -21.12
CA ALA A 577 -3.17 -10.19 -21.95
C ALA A 577 -2.76 -8.77 -22.40
N ARG A 578 -3.75 -7.89 -22.65
CA ARG A 578 -3.48 -6.52 -23.09
C ARG A 578 -2.91 -5.66 -21.96
N GLY A 579 -1.75 -5.04 -22.19
CA GLY A 579 -1.11 -4.13 -21.23
C GLY A 579 -0.69 -4.81 -19.93
N SER A 580 -0.50 -6.14 -19.94
CA SER A 580 -0.15 -6.89 -18.75
C SER A 580 1.36 -7.01 -18.58
N PHE A 581 1.78 -7.31 -17.35
CA PHE A 581 3.15 -7.67 -17.00
C PHE A 581 3.64 -8.93 -17.76
N LEU A 582 2.73 -9.79 -18.24
CA LEU A 582 3.07 -10.91 -19.12
C LEU A 582 3.73 -10.43 -20.42
N ASN A 583 3.28 -9.33 -20.98
CA ASN A 583 3.89 -8.75 -22.19
C ASN A 583 5.24 -8.09 -21.91
N ASP A 584 5.40 -7.49 -20.72
CA ASP A 584 6.67 -6.93 -20.27
C ASP A 584 7.72 -8.04 -20.14
N LEU A 585 7.37 -9.13 -19.46
CA LEU A 585 8.22 -10.33 -19.38
C LEU A 585 8.56 -10.90 -20.76
N ALA A 586 7.57 -10.96 -21.67
CA ALA A 586 7.79 -11.47 -23.03
C ALA A 586 8.76 -10.60 -23.83
N ALA A 587 8.64 -9.28 -23.72
CA ALA A 587 9.52 -8.32 -24.38
C ALA A 587 10.97 -8.44 -23.86
N ASN A 588 11.13 -8.43 -22.52
CA ASN A 588 12.45 -8.57 -21.90
C ASN A 588 13.11 -9.93 -22.22
N ILE A 589 12.35 -11.03 -22.20
CA ILE A 589 12.87 -12.36 -22.56
C ILE A 589 13.21 -12.42 -24.04
N ALA A 590 12.44 -11.78 -24.91
CA ALA A 590 12.76 -11.73 -26.33
C ALA A 590 14.10 -11.02 -26.59
N ASP A 591 14.40 -9.95 -25.86
CA ASP A 591 15.67 -9.23 -25.96
C ASP A 591 16.82 -10.05 -25.33
N LEU A 592 16.65 -10.50 -24.08
CA LEU A 592 17.68 -11.23 -23.34
C LEU A 592 18.04 -12.60 -23.93
N CYS A 593 17.11 -13.22 -24.65
CA CYS A 593 17.25 -14.57 -25.19
C CYS A 593 17.18 -14.64 -26.71
N PHE A 594 17.31 -13.52 -27.43
CA PHE A 594 17.10 -13.44 -28.87
C PHE A 594 17.83 -14.55 -29.67
N ASP A 595 19.11 -14.78 -29.37
CA ASP A 595 19.95 -15.74 -30.06
C ASP A 595 19.64 -17.24 -29.74
N TYR A 596 18.76 -17.46 -28.76
CA TYR A 596 18.40 -18.80 -28.28
C TYR A 596 16.95 -19.18 -28.60
N LEU A 597 16.16 -18.26 -29.15
CA LEU A 597 14.75 -18.47 -29.41
C LEU A 597 14.51 -19.08 -30.80
N ASP A 598 13.89 -20.27 -30.85
CA ASP A 598 13.38 -20.88 -32.07
C ASP A 598 12.05 -20.29 -32.55
N ALA A 599 11.32 -19.64 -31.65
CA ALA A 599 10.03 -18.98 -31.91
C ALA A 599 9.87 -17.76 -31.01
N ALA A 600 9.04 -16.78 -31.43
CA ALA A 600 8.70 -15.64 -30.60
C ALA A 600 8.02 -16.09 -29.30
N PRO A 601 8.29 -15.44 -28.15
CA PRO A 601 7.59 -15.70 -26.91
C PRO A 601 6.07 -15.59 -27.08
N VAL A 602 5.31 -16.53 -26.52
CA VAL A 602 3.85 -16.54 -26.60
C VAL A 602 3.24 -16.13 -25.27
N VAL A 603 2.33 -15.16 -25.28
CA VAL A 603 1.62 -14.69 -24.09
C VAL A 603 0.21 -15.29 -24.05
N LEU A 604 -0.13 -15.93 -22.94
CA LEU A 604 -1.45 -16.46 -22.62
C LEU A 604 -2.01 -15.77 -21.37
N GLY A 605 -2.77 -14.71 -21.56
CA GLY A 605 -3.55 -14.07 -20.50
C GLY A 605 -5.04 -14.37 -20.62
N SER A 606 -5.83 -13.87 -19.69
CA SER A 606 -7.27 -13.86 -19.84
C SER A 606 -7.68 -13.08 -21.09
N ARG A 607 -8.88 -13.33 -21.57
CA ARG A 607 -9.43 -12.60 -22.70
C ARG A 607 -9.53 -11.12 -22.39
N ASN A 608 -9.41 -10.29 -23.42
CA ASN A 608 -9.63 -8.86 -23.29
C ASN A 608 -11.13 -8.51 -23.32
N TRP A 609 -11.86 -9.14 -22.42
CA TRP A 609 -13.30 -9.00 -22.22
C TRP A 609 -13.58 -8.63 -20.76
N ILE A 610 -14.81 -8.23 -20.50
CA ILE A 610 -15.32 -8.15 -19.13
C ILE A 610 -15.41 -9.59 -18.59
N THR A 611 -14.92 -9.82 -17.37
CA THR A 611 -14.96 -11.14 -16.72
C THR A 611 -16.42 -11.62 -16.62
N PRO A 612 -16.74 -12.80 -17.17
CA PRO A 612 -18.11 -13.31 -17.17
C PRO A 612 -18.52 -13.89 -15.80
N CYS A 613 -19.76 -14.35 -15.69
CA CYS A 613 -20.20 -15.16 -14.56
C CYS A 613 -19.45 -16.50 -14.51
N HIS A 614 -19.53 -17.16 -13.36
CA HIS A 614 -18.74 -18.37 -13.06
C HIS A 614 -18.84 -19.47 -14.11
N GLU A 615 -20.04 -19.71 -14.61
CA GLU A 615 -20.34 -20.76 -15.58
C GLU A 615 -19.62 -20.57 -16.93
N LEU A 616 -19.16 -19.35 -17.21
CA LEU A 616 -18.47 -19.00 -18.46
C LEU A 616 -16.96 -18.72 -18.26
N GLU A 617 -16.43 -18.81 -17.04
CA GLU A 617 -15.04 -18.49 -16.73
C GLU A 617 -14.02 -19.36 -17.51
N GLU A 618 -14.38 -20.59 -17.88
CA GLU A 618 -13.51 -21.46 -18.68
C GLU A 618 -13.24 -20.89 -20.08
N ALA A 619 -14.17 -20.13 -20.64
CA ALA A 619 -13.96 -19.44 -21.91
C ALA A 619 -13.14 -18.16 -21.77
N PHE A 620 -12.91 -17.68 -20.55
CA PHE A 620 -12.28 -16.39 -20.27
C PHE A 620 -10.83 -16.52 -19.82
N PHE A 621 -10.55 -17.37 -18.84
CA PHE A 621 -9.21 -17.56 -18.30
C PHE A 621 -8.43 -18.63 -19.06
N PRO A 622 -7.07 -18.58 -19.13
CA PRO A 622 -6.24 -19.59 -19.79
C PRO A 622 -6.59 -21.00 -19.33
N GLN A 623 -6.77 -21.91 -20.28
CA GLN A 623 -7.06 -23.33 -20.07
C GLN A 623 -5.88 -24.19 -20.55
N PRO A 624 -5.74 -25.45 -20.09
CA PRO A 624 -4.69 -26.34 -20.57
C PRO A 624 -4.67 -26.48 -22.10
N SER A 625 -5.83 -26.52 -22.75
CA SER A 625 -5.96 -26.58 -24.21
C SER A 625 -5.35 -25.37 -24.93
N TRP A 626 -5.35 -24.18 -24.30
CA TRP A 626 -4.79 -22.98 -24.91
C TRP A 626 -3.26 -23.04 -25.04
N PHE A 627 -2.58 -23.74 -24.10
CA PHE A 627 -1.15 -24.00 -24.20
C PHE A 627 -0.84 -24.91 -25.41
N LEU A 628 -1.65 -25.96 -25.62
CA LEU A 628 -1.48 -26.85 -26.76
C LEU A 628 -1.78 -26.13 -28.08
N ASP A 629 -2.85 -25.33 -28.14
CA ASP A 629 -3.16 -24.48 -29.30
C ASP A 629 -1.98 -23.56 -29.64
N ALA A 630 -1.41 -22.89 -28.61
CA ALA A 630 -0.28 -21.98 -28.76
C ALA A 630 0.97 -22.70 -29.26
N ILE A 631 1.27 -23.89 -28.74
CA ILE A 631 2.38 -24.73 -29.23
C ILE A 631 2.16 -25.07 -30.67
N ASN A 632 1.00 -25.64 -31.01
CA ASN A 632 0.69 -26.10 -32.36
C ASN A 632 0.73 -24.98 -33.40
N GLU A 633 0.29 -23.79 -33.02
CA GLU A 633 0.17 -22.68 -33.96
C GLU A 633 1.44 -21.82 -34.06
N LYS A 634 2.15 -21.64 -32.93
CA LYS A 634 3.23 -20.64 -32.84
C LYS A 634 4.61 -21.22 -32.66
N ILE A 635 4.71 -22.45 -32.16
CA ILE A 635 5.98 -23.05 -31.77
C ILE A 635 6.32 -24.21 -32.68
N VAL A 636 5.56 -25.30 -32.63
CA VAL A 636 5.77 -26.49 -33.46
C VAL A 636 4.43 -27.19 -33.70
N PRO A 637 4.10 -27.57 -34.96
CA PRO A 637 2.88 -28.31 -35.25
C PRO A 637 2.83 -29.63 -34.51
N LEU A 638 1.73 -29.89 -33.81
CA LEU A 638 1.48 -31.14 -33.09
C LEU A 638 0.78 -32.16 -34.03
N LYS A 639 1.31 -33.38 -34.09
CA LYS A 639 0.77 -34.40 -34.98
C LYS A 639 -0.68 -34.73 -34.64
N ASP A 640 -1.55 -34.71 -35.64
CA ASP A 640 -3.00 -35.01 -35.54
C ASP A 640 -3.76 -34.16 -34.50
N TYR A 641 -3.21 -33.00 -34.13
CA TYR A 641 -3.87 -32.07 -33.20
C TYR A 641 -4.97 -31.28 -33.88
N VAL A 642 -6.14 -31.28 -33.26
CA VAL A 642 -7.27 -30.43 -33.68
C VAL A 642 -7.30 -29.22 -32.76
N PRO A 643 -6.97 -28.00 -33.24
CA PRO A 643 -7.00 -26.80 -32.45
C PRO A 643 -8.41 -26.55 -31.87
N THR A 644 -8.46 -26.06 -30.65
CA THR A 644 -9.69 -25.53 -30.09
C THR A 644 -9.99 -24.17 -30.74
N THR A 645 -11.21 -23.64 -30.60
CA THR A 645 -11.54 -22.33 -31.17
C THR A 645 -11.04 -21.16 -30.33
N ASN A 646 -10.20 -21.43 -29.33
CA ASN A 646 -9.68 -20.44 -28.40
C ASN A 646 -8.49 -19.68 -28.98
N MET A 647 -8.76 -18.56 -29.64
CA MET A 647 -7.71 -17.67 -30.15
C MET A 647 -7.07 -16.87 -29.04
N THR A 648 -5.74 -16.79 -29.04
CA THR A 648 -5.01 -15.84 -28.21
C THR A 648 -5.29 -14.39 -28.65
N ALA A 649 -5.04 -13.40 -27.76
CA ALA A 649 -5.14 -12.00 -28.14
C ALA A 649 -4.23 -11.64 -29.33
N ALA A 650 -3.02 -12.23 -29.38
CA ALA A 650 -2.09 -12.07 -30.50
C ALA A 650 -2.68 -12.60 -31.82
N GLN A 651 -3.36 -13.74 -31.82
CA GLN A 651 -4.02 -14.29 -33.00
C GLN A 651 -5.16 -13.41 -33.49
N THR A 652 -5.94 -12.86 -32.57
CA THR A 652 -7.01 -11.90 -32.90
C THR A 652 -6.43 -10.67 -33.60
N ILE A 653 -5.34 -10.11 -33.11
CA ILE A 653 -4.64 -8.98 -33.73
C ILE A 653 -4.12 -9.37 -35.12
N LEU A 654 -3.48 -10.54 -35.26
CA LEU A 654 -2.93 -10.99 -36.55
C LEU A 654 -4.03 -11.18 -37.61
N ARG A 655 -5.20 -11.65 -37.23
CA ARG A 655 -6.34 -11.84 -38.13
C ARG A 655 -7.00 -10.52 -38.51
N SER A 656 -7.33 -9.71 -37.53
CA SER A 656 -8.11 -8.49 -37.73
C SER A 656 -7.27 -7.28 -38.16
N LYS A 657 -5.96 -7.28 -37.85
CA LYS A 657 -5.05 -6.10 -37.95
C LYS A 657 -5.56 -4.91 -37.13
N LYS A 658 -6.46 -5.13 -36.20
CA LYS A 658 -7.03 -4.10 -35.33
C LYS A 658 -6.66 -4.44 -33.89
N GLY A 659 -6.16 -3.43 -33.17
CA GLY A 659 -6.04 -3.50 -31.73
C GLY A 659 -7.43 -3.67 -31.08
N VAL A 660 -7.45 -4.20 -29.91
CA VAL A 660 -8.70 -4.46 -29.15
C VAL A 660 -8.80 -3.40 -28.07
#